data_339d3eb1799198336dcb44aa9b1f9ecd
#
_entry.id   339d3eb1799198336dcb44aa9b1f9ecd
#
_cell.length_a   1.000
_cell.length_b   1.000
_cell.length_c   1.000
_cell.angle_alpha   90.00
_cell.angle_beta   90.00
_cell.angle_gamma   90.00
#
_symmetry.space_group_name_H-M   'P 1'
#
loop_
_entity.id
_entity.type
_entity.pdbx_description
1 polymer ?
#
loop_
_entity_poly.entity_id
_entity_poly.type
_entity_poly.pdbx_seq_one_letter_code
_entity_poly.pdbx_strand_id
1 'polypeptide(L)'
;MSDSLEKAKKIVADAETGGRDLEGITLKIVLCIAFTWSVFQLYVASAIPFFLSEQTGLKLVFNNQETRQIHLAFALCLAMLAFPINRYAAKNKIPVYDFVLAGLGAFVCIYLLINKSSIADRAGLPTPMDLLVSATGLLLLAIAVYRSLGLPLVVVASVFVAYVFFGDSPNLPEVVQWKGASLGKALWHYWMQTEGVFGVALGVAASMIFLFVLFGALLEKAGAGNYFIQLAFSTLGHLRGGPAKAAVVASAASGLYSGSSIANVVTTGTFTIPLMKKTGFSPERAGAVEVASSTNGQLMPPVMGAAAFLISEFTGVSYPELVKHALLPALVSYIALVYIVHLEALKLNLKGLKKAQESGSFIKKILGFLLGFICMGLAGFIIYYGLGWTREFFPENDFLVRPFIVLVAYILLVRIAAKVPDLSHELAVSDDARLPRPKDVLLTGLYFLLPIIILIWNILVERLSPSLSAYWATIIMIFIVVTHKGLKQYFRGDDLQLEAIRIGLSDFVFGMIAGAKNMIGIGVATGVAGVIIGTVSLTGAHQVIGEFVEYLSGGNLMLMLLLVAIMSLILGMGLPTTANYIVVSSLMAPVIVSVGAEAGLIVPLVAVHLFVFYFGILADDTPPVGLAAFAAAAISRGDPIRTGVKGFTYDIRTALLPFLFIFNTELLLIDVTFAKAIFVFVIATLAMMLFAAATQGYFLAKSRLWESLVLLLVALTLFRPGYWLDRVVPPFENLVVADFINADVTVQNIEIVYATISGPDFDFPDKITELTIQFNLPAGPSILESFEAAGLSLDDPERGTLIEPFIGTPFFEQFQKFDFYGDVPVQIEELKLPVQRMPKEIFYLPAFFALLIIILLQRRRQTEPAF
;
A
#
# COMPACT_ATOMS: atom_id res chain seq x y z
N MET A 1 -15.49 -15.18 26.22
CA MET A 1 -14.32 -14.93 25.39
C MET A 1 -14.27 -15.81 24.14
N SER A 2 -14.58 -17.12 24.23
CA SER A 2 -14.65 -18.02 23.06
C SER A 2 -15.66 -17.57 21.98
N ASP A 3 -16.89 -17.22 22.37
CA ASP A 3 -17.98 -16.82 21.44
C ASP A 3 -17.64 -15.54 20.62
N SER A 4 -17.02 -14.52 21.25
CA SER A 4 -16.64 -13.30 20.54
C SER A 4 -15.46 -13.48 19.60
N LEU A 5 -14.51 -14.35 19.97
CA LEU A 5 -13.40 -14.74 19.11
C LEU A 5 -13.88 -15.55 17.91
N GLU A 6 -14.83 -16.44 18.14
CA GLU A 6 -15.43 -17.25 17.06
C GLU A 6 -16.21 -16.36 16.08
N LYS A 7 -16.96 -15.37 16.58
CA LYS A 7 -17.61 -14.36 15.71
C LYS A 7 -16.63 -13.55 14.90
N ALA A 8 -15.52 -13.08 15.50
CA ALA A 8 -14.51 -12.32 14.79
C ALA A 8 -13.81 -13.16 13.71
N LYS A 9 -13.41 -14.40 14.05
CA LYS A 9 -12.86 -15.36 13.07
C LYS A 9 -13.83 -15.65 11.94
N LYS A 10 -15.13 -15.72 12.24
CA LYS A 10 -16.15 -15.91 11.22
C LYS A 10 -16.28 -14.73 10.28
N ILE A 11 -16.16 -13.49 10.77
CA ILE A 11 -16.16 -12.28 9.93
C ILE A 11 -14.97 -12.33 8.95
N VAL A 12 -13.77 -12.70 9.43
CA VAL A 12 -12.59 -12.86 8.56
C VAL A 12 -12.77 -14.00 7.58
N ALA A 13 -13.30 -15.14 8.03
CA ALA A 13 -13.54 -16.28 7.15
C ALA A 13 -14.55 -15.93 6.05
N ASP A 14 -15.63 -15.24 6.39
CA ASP A 14 -16.65 -14.82 5.44
C ASP A 14 -16.11 -13.74 4.46
N ALA A 15 -15.15 -12.90 4.88
CA ALA A 15 -14.60 -11.80 4.08
C ALA A 15 -13.38 -12.20 3.24
N GLU A 16 -12.48 -13.03 3.74
CA GLU A 16 -11.18 -13.26 3.10
C GLU A 16 -10.91 -14.71 2.69
N THR A 17 -11.32 -15.71 3.49
CA THR A 17 -10.84 -17.10 3.31
C THR A 17 -11.91 -18.10 2.92
N GLY A 18 -13.16 -17.68 2.84
CA GLY A 18 -14.31 -18.53 2.51
C GLY A 18 -15.20 -18.82 3.70
N GLY A 19 -16.51 -18.68 3.47
CA GLY A 19 -17.53 -18.80 4.52
C GLY A 19 -18.08 -20.22 4.72
N ARG A 20 -17.46 -21.29 4.16
CA ARG A 20 -17.92 -22.69 4.31
C ARG A 20 -17.16 -23.40 5.41
N ASP A 21 -17.91 -24.06 6.28
CA ASP A 21 -17.42 -24.98 7.32
C ASP A 21 -17.48 -26.41 6.79
N LEU A 22 -16.48 -26.82 6.01
CA LEU A 22 -16.44 -28.08 5.30
C LEU A 22 -15.84 -29.18 6.20
N GLU A 23 -16.31 -30.42 6.00
CA GLU A 23 -15.80 -31.61 6.67
C GLU A 23 -15.53 -32.76 5.67
N GLY A 24 -14.78 -33.78 6.09
CA GLY A 24 -14.55 -34.98 5.33
C GLY A 24 -13.80 -34.81 4.01
N ILE A 25 -14.26 -35.47 2.95
CA ILE A 25 -13.59 -35.49 1.63
C ILE A 25 -13.63 -34.12 0.95
N THR A 26 -14.73 -33.38 1.07
CA THR A 26 -14.87 -32.06 0.45
C THR A 26 -13.87 -31.06 1.01
N LEU A 27 -13.63 -31.08 2.32
CA LEU A 27 -12.57 -30.30 2.95
C LEU A 27 -11.20 -30.68 2.38
N LYS A 28 -10.89 -31.98 2.30
CA LYS A 28 -9.59 -32.45 1.79
C LYS A 28 -9.34 -31.99 0.34
N ILE A 29 -10.36 -31.98 -0.52
CA ILE A 29 -10.26 -31.49 -1.90
C ILE A 29 -9.86 -30.00 -1.91
N VAL A 30 -10.58 -29.15 -1.18
CA VAL A 30 -10.29 -27.71 -1.11
C VAL A 30 -8.88 -27.43 -0.55
N LEU A 31 -8.48 -28.16 0.50
CA LEU A 31 -7.14 -28.05 1.09
C LEU A 31 -6.04 -28.48 0.12
N CYS A 32 -6.27 -29.57 -0.65
CA CYS A 32 -5.34 -30.06 -1.64
C CYS A 32 -5.14 -29.06 -2.78
N ILE A 33 -6.23 -28.48 -3.33
CA ILE A 33 -6.17 -27.48 -4.39
C ILE A 33 -5.43 -26.21 -3.87
N ALA A 34 -5.74 -25.74 -2.66
CA ALA A 34 -5.08 -24.59 -2.05
C ALA A 34 -3.57 -24.85 -1.84
N PHE A 35 -3.20 -26.01 -1.32
CA PHE A 35 -1.80 -26.41 -1.16
C PHE A 35 -1.07 -26.48 -2.50
N THR A 36 -1.70 -27.09 -3.52
CA THR A 36 -1.13 -27.19 -4.87
C THR A 36 -0.90 -25.81 -5.50
N TRP A 37 -1.81 -24.87 -5.28
CA TRP A 37 -1.64 -23.48 -5.75
C TRP A 37 -0.40 -22.83 -5.13
N SER A 38 -0.20 -22.95 -3.81
CA SER A 38 0.99 -22.43 -3.14
C SER A 38 2.28 -23.08 -3.63
N VAL A 39 2.26 -24.40 -3.87
CA VAL A 39 3.41 -25.12 -4.46
C VAL A 39 3.69 -24.65 -5.88
N PHE A 40 2.65 -24.46 -6.70
CA PHE A 40 2.78 -23.95 -8.06
C PHE A 40 3.45 -22.56 -8.06
N GLN A 41 3.06 -21.67 -7.16
CA GLN A 41 3.65 -20.33 -7.08
C GLN A 41 5.13 -20.36 -6.68
N LEU A 42 5.49 -21.20 -5.73
CA LEU A 42 6.91 -21.41 -5.38
C LEU A 42 7.70 -22.05 -6.53
N TYR A 43 7.07 -22.97 -7.27
CA TYR A 43 7.68 -23.60 -8.44
C TYR A 43 8.03 -22.57 -9.51
N VAL A 44 7.08 -21.72 -9.90
CA VAL A 44 7.27 -20.69 -10.93
C VAL A 44 8.32 -19.63 -10.51
N ALA A 45 8.36 -19.27 -9.23
CA ALA A 45 9.32 -18.30 -8.71
C ALA A 45 10.75 -18.85 -8.54
N SER A 46 10.94 -20.17 -8.67
CA SER A 46 12.22 -20.88 -8.48
C SER A 46 12.98 -21.09 -9.78
N ALA A 47 14.23 -21.58 -9.66
CA ALA A 47 14.99 -22.09 -10.80
C ALA A 47 14.60 -23.53 -11.21
N ILE A 48 13.73 -24.20 -10.44
CA ILE A 48 13.32 -25.61 -10.67
C ILE A 48 12.72 -25.84 -12.07
N PRO A 49 11.83 -24.96 -12.60
CA PRO A 49 11.28 -25.12 -13.95
C PRO A 49 12.34 -25.23 -15.03
N PHE A 50 13.37 -24.40 -14.95
CA PHE A 50 14.47 -24.39 -15.92
C PHE A 50 15.29 -25.68 -15.84
N PHE A 51 15.68 -26.08 -14.63
CA PHE A 51 16.41 -27.30 -14.39
C PHE A 51 15.63 -28.55 -14.88
N LEU A 52 14.34 -28.65 -14.55
CA LEU A 52 13.53 -29.78 -14.98
C LEU A 52 13.31 -29.80 -16.50
N SER A 53 13.12 -28.63 -17.13
CA SER A 53 12.99 -28.51 -18.59
C SER A 53 14.26 -28.99 -19.30
N GLU A 54 15.45 -28.63 -18.78
CA GLU A 54 16.74 -29.05 -19.32
C GLU A 54 16.95 -30.56 -19.20
N GLN A 55 16.60 -31.15 -18.04
CA GLN A 55 16.76 -32.58 -17.80
C GLN A 55 15.75 -33.45 -18.54
N THR A 56 14.52 -33.01 -18.72
CA THR A 56 13.43 -33.82 -19.28
C THR A 56 13.17 -33.55 -20.76
N GLY A 57 13.65 -32.44 -21.31
CA GLY A 57 13.31 -31.97 -22.64
C GLY A 57 11.86 -31.49 -22.80
N LEU A 58 11.07 -31.50 -21.72
CA LEU A 58 9.69 -31.04 -21.72
C LEU A 58 9.63 -29.51 -21.45
N LYS A 59 8.65 -28.83 -22.02
CA LYS A 59 8.37 -27.45 -21.75
C LYS A 59 7.69 -27.31 -20.37
N LEU A 60 8.48 -27.15 -19.31
CA LEU A 60 8.01 -26.98 -17.92
C LEU A 60 8.17 -25.56 -17.41
N VAL A 61 8.75 -24.65 -18.20
CA VAL A 61 8.85 -23.22 -17.91
C VAL A 61 7.58 -22.52 -18.39
N PHE A 62 6.88 -21.85 -17.48
CA PHE A 62 5.70 -21.03 -17.77
C PHE A 62 6.11 -19.58 -17.93
N ASN A 63 5.63 -18.93 -19.00
CA ASN A 63 5.80 -17.48 -19.14
C ASN A 63 4.79 -16.69 -18.25
N ASN A 64 4.95 -15.38 -18.20
CA ASN A 64 4.10 -14.53 -17.36
C ASN A 64 2.61 -14.66 -17.70
N GLN A 65 2.25 -14.78 -18.99
CA GLN A 65 0.86 -14.91 -19.43
C GLN A 65 0.28 -16.28 -19.01
N GLU A 66 1.02 -17.34 -19.22
CA GLU A 66 0.64 -18.69 -18.81
C GLU A 66 0.46 -18.79 -17.28
N THR A 67 1.36 -18.14 -16.54
CA THR A 67 1.27 -18.06 -15.07
C THR A 67 0.01 -17.33 -14.61
N ARG A 68 -0.38 -16.21 -15.25
CA ARG A 68 -1.63 -15.49 -14.96
C ARG A 68 -2.87 -16.36 -15.19
N GLN A 69 -2.89 -17.11 -16.29
CA GLN A 69 -3.99 -18.02 -16.64
C GLN A 69 -4.17 -19.13 -15.60
N ILE A 70 -3.08 -19.80 -15.21
CA ILE A 70 -3.10 -20.84 -14.20
C ILE A 70 -3.47 -20.26 -12.82
N HIS A 71 -2.92 -19.09 -12.47
CA HIS A 71 -3.24 -18.42 -11.21
C HIS A 71 -4.74 -18.11 -11.10
N LEU A 72 -5.35 -17.53 -12.14
CA LEU A 72 -6.78 -17.25 -12.15
C LEU A 72 -7.62 -18.54 -12.15
N ALA A 73 -7.17 -19.60 -12.81
CA ALA A 73 -7.84 -20.90 -12.78
C ALA A 73 -7.97 -21.44 -11.34
N PHE A 74 -6.89 -21.37 -10.54
CA PHE A 74 -6.94 -21.75 -9.13
C PHE A 74 -7.84 -20.82 -8.33
N ALA A 75 -7.76 -19.49 -8.55
CA ALA A 75 -8.58 -18.50 -7.85
C ALA A 75 -10.08 -18.72 -8.10
N LEU A 76 -10.49 -18.90 -9.37
CA LEU A 76 -11.88 -19.19 -9.74
C LEU A 76 -12.37 -20.52 -9.17
N CYS A 77 -11.55 -21.57 -9.30
CA CYS A 77 -11.88 -22.89 -8.76
C CYS A 77 -12.13 -22.82 -7.24
N LEU A 78 -11.20 -22.24 -6.50
CA LEU A 78 -11.32 -22.10 -5.04
C LEU A 78 -12.44 -21.14 -4.63
N ALA A 79 -12.68 -20.05 -5.37
CA ALA A 79 -13.79 -19.14 -5.08
C ALA A 79 -15.13 -19.86 -5.15
N MET A 80 -15.34 -20.75 -6.14
CA MET A 80 -16.58 -21.52 -6.26
C MET A 80 -16.73 -22.58 -5.17
N LEU A 81 -15.63 -23.21 -4.73
CA LEU A 81 -15.66 -24.26 -3.73
C LEU A 81 -15.67 -23.74 -2.29
N ALA A 82 -14.93 -22.67 -1.98
CA ALA A 82 -14.78 -22.16 -0.62
C ALA A 82 -15.90 -21.21 -0.20
N PHE A 83 -16.49 -20.46 -1.15
CA PHE A 83 -17.53 -19.46 -0.83
C PHE A 83 -18.93 -19.94 -1.26
N PRO A 84 -19.94 -19.86 -0.37
CA PRO A 84 -21.32 -20.18 -0.74
C PRO A 84 -21.90 -19.10 -1.67
N ILE A 85 -22.90 -19.44 -2.48
CA ILE A 85 -23.54 -18.49 -3.40
C ILE A 85 -24.23 -17.31 -2.69
N ASN A 86 -24.77 -17.55 -1.49
CA ASN A 86 -25.40 -16.55 -0.63
C ASN A 86 -25.34 -16.95 0.83
N ARG A 87 -25.71 -16.04 1.74
CA ARG A 87 -25.69 -16.25 3.19
C ARG A 87 -26.62 -17.37 3.69
N TYR A 88 -27.60 -17.77 2.89
CA TYR A 88 -28.60 -18.79 3.22
C TYR A 88 -28.22 -20.17 2.69
N ALA A 89 -27.21 -20.26 1.82
CA ALA A 89 -26.75 -21.54 1.28
C ALA A 89 -26.08 -22.41 2.36
N ALA A 90 -26.18 -23.73 2.17
CA ALA A 90 -25.56 -24.68 3.11
C ALA A 90 -24.05 -24.45 3.21
N LYS A 91 -23.54 -24.21 4.43
CA LYS A 91 -22.11 -23.95 4.68
C LYS A 91 -21.29 -25.23 4.86
N ASN A 92 -21.92 -26.33 5.23
CA ASN A 92 -21.26 -27.61 5.58
C ASN A 92 -21.08 -28.58 4.38
N LYS A 93 -21.65 -28.26 3.22
CA LYS A 93 -21.55 -29.09 2.00
C LYS A 93 -21.31 -28.23 0.76
N ILE A 94 -20.62 -28.81 -0.22
CA ILE A 94 -20.46 -28.24 -1.55
C ILE A 94 -21.51 -28.88 -2.46
N PRO A 95 -22.45 -28.10 -3.01
CA PRO A 95 -23.39 -28.63 -4.03
C PRO A 95 -22.65 -29.07 -5.30
N VAL A 96 -23.23 -30.02 -6.02
CA VAL A 96 -22.62 -30.56 -7.26
C VAL A 96 -22.41 -29.47 -8.30
N TYR A 97 -23.32 -28.52 -8.42
CA TYR A 97 -23.21 -27.41 -9.37
C TYR A 97 -21.96 -26.53 -9.08
N ASP A 98 -21.50 -26.43 -7.83
CA ASP A 98 -20.28 -25.66 -7.50
C ASP A 98 -19.00 -26.37 -7.98
N PHE A 99 -18.98 -27.71 -8.01
CA PHE A 99 -17.90 -28.45 -8.65
C PHE A 99 -17.88 -28.26 -10.17
N VAL A 100 -19.06 -28.20 -10.80
CA VAL A 100 -19.19 -27.91 -12.25
C VAL A 100 -18.71 -26.49 -12.55
N LEU A 101 -19.13 -25.49 -11.77
CA LEU A 101 -18.67 -24.11 -11.92
C LEU A 101 -17.16 -23.96 -11.69
N ALA A 102 -16.61 -24.67 -10.70
CA ALA A 102 -15.16 -24.69 -10.45
C ALA A 102 -14.38 -25.31 -11.62
N GLY A 103 -14.86 -26.42 -12.18
CA GLY A 103 -14.29 -27.05 -13.36
C GLY A 103 -14.38 -26.17 -14.61
N LEU A 104 -15.51 -25.53 -14.85
CA LEU A 104 -15.68 -24.56 -15.92
C LEU A 104 -14.75 -23.35 -15.75
N GLY A 105 -14.62 -22.81 -14.52
CA GLY A 105 -13.71 -21.70 -14.22
C GLY A 105 -12.24 -22.05 -14.52
N ALA A 106 -11.81 -23.26 -14.18
CA ALA A 106 -10.49 -23.76 -14.58
C ALA A 106 -10.38 -23.92 -16.10
N PHE A 107 -11.38 -24.50 -16.75
CA PHE A 107 -11.39 -24.74 -18.18
C PHE A 107 -11.26 -23.47 -19.01
N VAL A 108 -12.03 -22.40 -18.70
CA VAL A 108 -12.00 -21.14 -19.49
C VAL A 108 -10.64 -20.43 -19.41
N CYS A 109 -9.87 -20.63 -18.33
CA CYS A 109 -8.51 -20.12 -18.21
C CYS A 109 -7.51 -21.04 -18.95
N ILE A 110 -7.63 -22.35 -18.80
CA ILE A 110 -6.75 -23.34 -19.43
C ILE A 110 -6.95 -23.36 -20.95
N TYR A 111 -8.14 -23.04 -21.45
CA TYR A 111 -8.43 -22.91 -22.88
C TYR A 111 -7.43 -21.96 -23.58
N LEU A 112 -7.09 -20.82 -22.96
CA LEU A 112 -6.13 -19.87 -23.51
C LEU A 112 -4.71 -20.47 -23.55
N LEU A 113 -4.36 -21.27 -22.53
CA LEU A 113 -3.06 -21.93 -22.45
C LEU A 113 -2.89 -22.95 -23.60
N ILE A 114 -3.93 -23.78 -23.84
CA ILE A 114 -3.90 -24.83 -24.85
C ILE A 114 -3.93 -24.25 -26.25
N ASN A 115 -4.73 -23.23 -26.49
CA ASN A 115 -4.94 -22.64 -27.82
C ASN A 115 -4.07 -21.41 -28.11
N LYS A 116 -3.00 -21.18 -27.35
CA LYS A 116 -2.18 -19.97 -27.41
C LYS A 116 -1.71 -19.59 -28.82
N SER A 117 -1.12 -20.55 -29.57
CA SER A 117 -0.66 -20.31 -30.94
C SER A 117 -1.80 -19.93 -31.87
N SER A 118 -2.89 -20.74 -31.84
CA SER A 118 -4.07 -20.49 -32.69
C SER A 118 -4.75 -19.14 -32.39
N ILE A 119 -4.77 -18.68 -31.11
CA ILE A 119 -5.32 -17.38 -30.72
C ILE A 119 -4.43 -16.24 -31.24
N ALA A 120 -3.09 -16.40 -31.19
CA ALA A 120 -2.15 -15.44 -31.71
C ALA A 120 -2.27 -15.27 -33.24
N ASP A 121 -2.42 -16.40 -33.97
CA ASP A 121 -2.54 -16.42 -35.44
C ASP A 121 -3.81 -15.73 -35.94
N ARG A 122 -4.87 -15.65 -35.11
CA ARG A 122 -6.17 -15.04 -35.46
C ARG A 122 -6.49 -13.80 -34.63
N ALA A 123 -5.47 -13.04 -34.24
CA ALA A 123 -5.63 -11.85 -33.44
C ALA A 123 -6.70 -10.88 -34.01
N GLY A 124 -7.71 -10.53 -33.22
CA GLY A 124 -8.82 -9.67 -33.62
C GLY A 124 -9.95 -10.36 -34.43
N LEU A 125 -9.82 -11.66 -34.77
CA LEU A 125 -10.82 -12.45 -35.50
C LEU A 125 -11.31 -13.63 -34.64
N PRO A 126 -12.16 -13.40 -33.62
CA PRO A 126 -12.60 -14.44 -32.69
C PRO A 126 -13.46 -15.51 -33.36
N THR A 127 -13.24 -16.76 -33.00
CA THR A 127 -14.14 -17.85 -33.35
C THR A 127 -15.35 -17.84 -32.41
N PRO A 128 -16.49 -18.49 -32.77
CA PRO A 128 -17.64 -18.63 -31.86
C PRO A 128 -17.25 -19.28 -30.51
N MET A 129 -16.25 -20.18 -30.51
CA MET A 129 -15.77 -20.84 -29.29
C MET A 129 -15.00 -19.85 -28.40
N ASP A 130 -14.18 -18.97 -28.99
CA ASP A 130 -13.47 -17.91 -28.26
C ASP A 130 -14.46 -16.96 -27.56
N LEU A 131 -15.52 -16.59 -28.26
CA LEU A 131 -16.58 -15.73 -27.71
C LEU A 131 -17.36 -16.43 -26.58
N LEU A 132 -17.69 -17.72 -26.76
CA LEU A 132 -18.34 -18.51 -25.72
C LEU A 132 -17.49 -18.63 -24.47
N VAL A 133 -16.19 -18.93 -24.63
CA VAL A 133 -15.22 -19.02 -23.52
C VAL A 133 -15.07 -17.67 -22.83
N SER A 134 -14.96 -16.57 -23.59
CA SER A 134 -14.86 -15.20 -23.04
C SER A 134 -16.09 -14.82 -22.22
N ALA A 135 -17.27 -15.01 -22.77
CA ALA A 135 -18.52 -14.71 -22.09
C ALA A 135 -18.70 -15.57 -20.81
N THR A 136 -18.40 -16.86 -20.91
CA THR A 136 -18.45 -17.77 -19.76
C THR A 136 -17.43 -17.38 -18.70
N GLY A 137 -16.21 -17.01 -19.11
CA GLY A 137 -15.15 -16.60 -18.22
C GLY A 137 -15.51 -15.33 -17.44
N LEU A 138 -16.03 -14.31 -18.13
CA LEU A 138 -16.48 -13.06 -17.49
C LEU A 138 -17.64 -13.30 -16.53
N LEU A 139 -18.60 -14.13 -16.90
CA LEU A 139 -19.72 -14.49 -16.03
C LEU A 139 -19.25 -15.24 -14.77
N LEU A 140 -18.36 -16.22 -14.92
CA LEU A 140 -17.81 -16.97 -13.80
C LEU A 140 -16.96 -16.07 -12.89
N LEU A 141 -16.21 -15.14 -13.46
CA LEU A 141 -15.43 -14.15 -12.71
C LEU A 141 -16.38 -13.24 -11.89
N ALA A 142 -17.48 -12.75 -12.49
CA ALA A 142 -18.49 -11.96 -11.79
C ALA A 142 -19.14 -12.75 -10.64
N ILE A 143 -19.46 -14.03 -10.87
CA ILE A 143 -20.01 -14.95 -9.83
C ILE A 143 -18.98 -15.17 -8.71
N ALA A 144 -17.72 -15.38 -9.05
CA ALA A 144 -16.65 -15.58 -8.07
C ALA A 144 -16.44 -14.35 -7.19
N VAL A 145 -16.45 -13.15 -7.80
CA VAL A 145 -16.36 -11.88 -7.07
C VAL A 145 -17.58 -11.63 -6.21
N TYR A 146 -18.79 -11.87 -6.73
CA TYR A 146 -20.02 -11.76 -5.94
C TYR A 146 -19.97 -12.64 -4.68
N ARG A 147 -19.47 -13.88 -4.80
CA ARG A 147 -19.38 -14.82 -3.69
C ARG A 147 -18.32 -14.43 -2.65
N SER A 148 -17.16 -13.97 -3.10
CA SER A 148 -16.00 -13.72 -2.23
C SER A 148 -15.96 -12.30 -1.69
N LEU A 149 -16.32 -11.28 -2.49
CA LEU A 149 -16.17 -9.87 -2.16
C LEU A 149 -17.52 -9.12 -2.09
N GLY A 150 -18.60 -9.79 -2.49
CA GLY A 150 -19.94 -9.20 -2.48
C GLY A 150 -20.29 -8.42 -3.73
N LEU A 151 -21.41 -7.68 -3.63
CA LEU A 151 -22.05 -7.00 -4.77
C LEU A 151 -21.29 -5.74 -5.26
N PRO A 152 -20.66 -4.92 -4.42
CA PRO A 152 -20.16 -3.60 -4.85
C PRO A 152 -19.22 -3.65 -6.06
N LEU A 153 -18.21 -4.51 -6.05
CA LEU A 153 -17.26 -4.62 -7.16
C LEU A 153 -17.90 -5.12 -8.45
N VAL A 154 -18.87 -6.03 -8.34
CA VAL A 154 -19.65 -6.52 -9.49
C VAL A 154 -20.46 -5.39 -10.12
N VAL A 155 -21.10 -4.53 -9.30
CA VAL A 155 -21.87 -3.38 -9.80
C VAL A 155 -20.95 -2.39 -10.51
N VAL A 156 -19.83 -2.03 -9.91
CA VAL A 156 -18.84 -1.14 -10.53
C VAL A 156 -18.40 -1.69 -11.87
N ALA A 157 -17.91 -2.93 -11.92
CA ALA A 157 -17.48 -3.55 -13.17
C ALA A 157 -18.63 -3.63 -14.21
N SER A 158 -19.87 -3.91 -13.77
CA SER A 158 -21.02 -3.95 -14.66
C SER A 158 -21.35 -2.58 -15.27
N VAL A 159 -21.18 -1.50 -14.51
CA VAL A 159 -21.35 -0.12 -15.03
C VAL A 159 -20.31 0.18 -16.11
N PHE A 160 -19.04 -0.20 -15.88
CA PHE A 160 -17.98 -0.04 -16.89
C PHE A 160 -18.26 -0.86 -18.15
N VAL A 161 -18.66 -2.12 -18.00
CA VAL A 161 -19.05 -2.96 -19.15
C VAL A 161 -20.27 -2.41 -19.88
N ALA A 162 -21.28 -1.92 -19.14
CA ALA A 162 -22.45 -1.27 -19.74
C ALA A 162 -22.05 -0.01 -20.53
N TYR A 163 -21.12 0.77 -20.03
CA TYR A 163 -20.61 1.95 -20.74
C TYR A 163 -19.98 1.58 -22.09
N VAL A 164 -19.32 0.44 -22.23
CA VAL A 164 -18.76 -0.02 -23.51
C VAL A 164 -19.85 -0.23 -24.57
N PHE A 165 -21.04 -0.70 -24.16
CA PHE A 165 -22.13 -1.00 -25.09
C PHE A 165 -23.12 0.12 -25.29
N PHE A 166 -23.32 0.99 -24.31
CA PHE A 166 -24.34 2.04 -24.29
C PHE A 166 -23.75 3.47 -24.26
N GLY A 167 -22.42 3.58 -24.38
CA GLY A 167 -21.75 4.87 -24.36
C GLY A 167 -21.98 5.75 -25.60
N ASP A 168 -22.56 5.19 -26.67
CA ASP A 168 -22.98 5.89 -27.87
C ASP A 168 -24.40 6.47 -27.78
N SER A 169 -25.06 6.28 -26.62
CA SER A 169 -26.44 6.72 -26.43
C SER A 169 -26.59 8.24 -26.52
N PRO A 170 -27.54 8.76 -27.34
CA PRO A 170 -27.78 10.21 -27.45
C PRO A 170 -28.33 10.85 -26.15
N ASN A 171 -28.68 10.05 -25.14
CA ASN A 171 -29.12 10.53 -23.84
C ASN A 171 -27.94 10.87 -22.90
N LEU A 172 -26.72 10.49 -23.26
CA LEU A 172 -25.52 10.86 -22.52
C LEU A 172 -25.05 12.26 -22.94
N PRO A 173 -24.48 13.06 -22.05
CA PRO A 173 -23.81 14.29 -22.44
C PRO A 173 -22.73 14.03 -23.49
N GLU A 174 -22.53 14.93 -24.45
CA GLU A 174 -21.55 14.76 -25.55
C GLU A 174 -20.13 14.45 -25.00
N VAL A 175 -19.75 15.08 -23.92
CA VAL A 175 -18.44 14.87 -23.24
C VAL A 175 -18.21 13.42 -22.81
N VAL A 176 -19.27 12.67 -22.45
CA VAL A 176 -19.15 11.27 -22.00
C VAL A 176 -19.53 10.26 -23.08
N GLN A 177 -19.83 10.71 -24.31
CA GLN A 177 -20.14 9.80 -25.40
C GLN A 177 -18.89 9.18 -26.00
N TRP A 178 -19.03 7.92 -26.39
CA TRP A 178 -18.01 7.23 -27.17
C TRP A 178 -18.67 6.33 -28.23
N LYS A 179 -17.92 5.97 -29.28
CA LYS A 179 -18.46 5.31 -30.49
C LYS A 179 -19.05 3.90 -30.30
N GLY A 180 -18.99 3.32 -29.09
CA GLY A 180 -19.45 1.96 -28.84
C GLY A 180 -18.52 0.87 -29.36
N ALA A 181 -18.71 -0.38 -28.89
CA ALA A 181 -18.00 -1.55 -29.40
C ALA A 181 -18.97 -2.69 -29.67
N SER A 182 -18.64 -3.52 -30.68
CA SER A 182 -19.35 -4.77 -30.92
C SER A 182 -19.10 -5.77 -29.79
N LEU A 183 -20.08 -6.66 -29.53
CA LEU A 183 -19.96 -7.71 -28.52
C LEU A 183 -18.69 -8.55 -28.72
N GLY A 184 -18.37 -8.91 -29.97
CA GLY A 184 -17.17 -9.71 -30.30
C GLY A 184 -15.89 -8.98 -29.95
N LYS A 185 -15.78 -7.67 -30.26
CA LYS A 185 -14.63 -6.84 -29.94
C LYS A 185 -14.45 -6.71 -28.42
N ALA A 186 -15.54 -6.43 -27.68
CA ALA A 186 -15.49 -6.29 -26.23
C ALA A 186 -15.11 -7.60 -25.53
N LEU A 187 -15.72 -8.75 -25.89
CA LEU A 187 -15.40 -10.05 -25.30
C LEU A 187 -13.95 -10.47 -25.59
N TRP A 188 -13.47 -10.22 -26.81
CA TRP A 188 -12.08 -10.48 -27.18
C TRP A 188 -11.12 -9.63 -26.35
N HIS A 189 -11.37 -8.34 -26.26
CA HIS A 189 -10.55 -7.40 -25.52
C HIS A 189 -10.47 -7.76 -24.02
N TYR A 190 -11.59 -8.10 -23.38
CA TYR A 190 -11.61 -8.41 -21.95
C TYR A 190 -10.95 -9.75 -21.59
N TRP A 191 -11.10 -10.80 -22.42
CA TRP A 191 -10.70 -12.15 -22.02
C TRP A 191 -9.49 -12.69 -22.77
N MET A 192 -9.33 -12.36 -24.06
CA MET A 192 -8.29 -12.94 -24.91
C MET A 192 -7.02 -12.10 -24.95
N GLN A 193 -7.09 -10.83 -24.62
CA GLN A 193 -5.94 -9.90 -24.63
C GLN A 193 -5.34 -9.68 -23.24
N THR A 194 -4.18 -9.03 -23.22
CA THR A 194 -3.44 -8.68 -22.00
C THR A 194 -3.87 -7.35 -21.38
N GLU A 195 -4.76 -6.62 -22.03
CA GLU A 195 -5.31 -5.35 -21.53
C GLU A 195 -6.58 -5.54 -20.67
N GLY A 196 -7.17 -6.72 -20.70
CA GLY A 196 -8.34 -7.09 -19.91
C GLY A 196 -7.99 -7.87 -18.64
N VAL A 197 -8.76 -8.95 -18.42
CA VAL A 197 -8.65 -9.80 -17.20
C VAL A 197 -7.24 -10.30 -16.93
N PHE A 198 -6.51 -10.71 -17.98
CA PHE A 198 -5.13 -11.21 -17.86
C PHE A 198 -4.08 -10.09 -17.95
N GLY A 199 -4.47 -8.87 -17.60
CA GLY A 199 -3.64 -7.67 -17.63
C GLY A 199 -2.64 -7.57 -16.48
N VAL A 200 -2.12 -6.34 -16.30
CA VAL A 200 -1.07 -6.01 -15.33
C VAL A 200 -1.48 -6.35 -13.90
N ALA A 201 -2.72 -6.01 -13.50
CA ALA A 201 -3.19 -6.23 -12.12
C ALA A 201 -3.14 -7.71 -11.71
N LEU A 202 -3.62 -8.62 -12.57
CA LEU A 202 -3.53 -10.07 -12.34
C LEU A 202 -2.07 -10.56 -12.40
N GLY A 203 -1.25 -9.93 -13.26
CA GLY A 203 0.18 -10.22 -13.36
C GLY A 203 0.92 -9.99 -12.05
N VAL A 204 0.71 -8.85 -11.41
CA VAL A 204 1.28 -8.53 -10.10
C VAL A 204 0.77 -9.46 -9.01
N ALA A 205 -0.53 -9.81 -9.05
CA ALA A 205 -1.09 -10.78 -8.11
C ALA A 205 -0.42 -12.16 -8.22
N ALA A 206 -0.20 -12.64 -9.44
CA ALA A 206 0.41 -13.93 -9.71
C ALA A 206 1.94 -13.97 -9.46
N SER A 207 2.66 -12.87 -9.70
CA SER A 207 4.12 -12.87 -9.61
C SER A 207 4.65 -12.41 -8.24
N MET A 208 4.02 -11.44 -7.61
CA MET A 208 4.53 -10.77 -6.40
C MET A 208 3.62 -10.99 -5.19
N ILE A 209 2.35 -10.56 -5.27
CA ILE A 209 1.46 -10.53 -4.10
C ILE A 209 1.33 -11.90 -3.46
N PHE A 210 1.20 -12.96 -4.25
CA PHE A 210 1.03 -14.32 -3.73
C PHE A 210 2.19 -14.74 -2.81
N LEU A 211 3.43 -14.48 -3.21
CA LEU A 211 4.61 -14.87 -2.44
C LEU A 211 4.69 -14.12 -1.10
N PHE A 212 4.34 -12.83 -1.09
CA PHE A 212 4.31 -12.04 0.14
C PHE A 212 3.19 -12.48 1.09
N VAL A 213 2.01 -12.78 0.55
CA VAL A 213 0.88 -13.29 1.34
C VAL A 213 1.20 -14.67 1.91
N LEU A 214 1.85 -15.53 1.12
CA LEU A 214 2.31 -16.85 1.56
C LEU A 214 3.37 -16.73 2.66
N PHE A 215 4.34 -15.84 2.50
CA PHE A 215 5.35 -15.53 3.50
C PHE A 215 4.72 -15.09 4.83
N GLY A 216 3.78 -14.15 4.77
CA GLY A 216 3.04 -13.67 5.94
C GLY A 216 2.26 -14.78 6.64
N ALA A 217 1.55 -15.62 5.88
CA ALA A 217 0.77 -16.73 6.42
C ALA A 217 1.64 -17.79 7.12
N LEU A 218 2.82 -18.08 6.59
CA LEU A 218 3.79 -18.98 7.19
C LEU A 218 4.37 -18.39 8.50
N LEU A 219 4.70 -17.11 8.49
CA LEU A 219 5.24 -16.40 9.66
C LEU A 219 4.21 -16.37 10.81
N GLU A 220 2.93 -16.13 10.48
CA GLU A 220 1.84 -16.17 11.44
C GLU A 220 1.65 -17.56 12.06
N LYS A 221 1.64 -18.61 11.23
CA LYS A 221 1.53 -20.02 11.70
C LYS A 221 2.71 -20.46 12.55
N ALA A 222 3.91 -19.92 12.30
CA ALA A 222 5.07 -20.17 13.15
C ALA A 222 4.95 -19.58 14.56
N GLY A 223 4.04 -18.61 14.78
CA GLY A 223 3.83 -17.95 16.06
C GLY A 223 4.52 -16.59 16.20
N ALA A 224 5.02 -16.01 15.12
CA ALA A 224 5.68 -14.69 15.13
C ALA A 224 4.73 -13.58 15.60
N GLY A 225 3.43 -13.65 15.26
CA GLY A 225 2.43 -12.68 15.73
C GLY A 225 2.39 -12.59 17.25
N ASN A 226 2.28 -13.74 17.95
CA ASN A 226 2.31 -13.77 19.40
C ASN A 226 3.62 -13.21 19.99
N TYR A 227 4.74 -13.50 19.36
CA TYR A 227 6.06 -12.96 19.75
C TYR A 227 6.08 -11.43 19.69
N PHE A 228 5.66 -10.82 18.58
CA PHE A 228 5.65 -9.37 18.42
C PHE A 228 4.69 -8.68 19.39
N ILE A 229 3.51 -9.25 19.60
CA ILE A 229 2.54 -8.73 20.57
C ILE A 229 3.14 -8.74 21.97
N GLN A 230 3.69 -9.86 22.44
CA GLN A 230 4.25 -9.95 23.77
C GLN A 230 5.49 -9.06 23.95
N LEU A 231 6.30 -8.89 22.92
CA LEU A 231 7.45 -7.99 22.94
C LEU A 231 6.98 -6.53 23.11
N ALA A 232 5.96 -6.10 22.38
CA ALA A 232 5.38 -4.76 22.51
C ALA A 232 4.78 -4.55 23.91
N PHE A 233 4.06 -5.53 24.46
CA PHE A 233 3.49 -5.44 25.81
C PHE A 233 4.55 -5.42 26.88
N SER A 234 5.59 -6.24 26.79
CA SER A 234 6.67 -6.28 27.76
C SER A 234 7.42 -4.95 27.84
N THR A 235 7.55 -4.25 26.71
CA THR A 235 8.27 -2.96 26.60
C THR A 235 7.40 -1.77 26.96
N LEU A 236 6.18 -1.69 26.49
CA LEU A 236 5.32 -0.50 26.58
C LEU A 236 4.15 -0.64 27.54
N GLY A 237 3.74 -1.86 27.91
CA GLY A 237 2.53 -2.12 28.69
C GLY A 237 2.47 -1.44 30.07
N HIS A 238 3.62 -1.10 30.65
CA HIS A 238 3.72 -0.41 31.93
C HIS A 238 3.51 1.11 31.84
N LEU A 239 3.59 1.69 30.65
CA LEU A 239 3.40 3.13 30.45
C LEU A 239 1.91 3.51 30.63
N ARG A 240 1.63 4.80 30.85
CA ARG A 240 0.27 5.32 30.89
C ARG A 240 -0.43 5.03 29.57
N GLY A 241 -1.58 4.34 29.58
CA GLY A 241 -2.21 3.80 28.41
C GLY A 241 -1.39 2.72 27.69
N GLY A 242 -0.50 2.05 28.44
CA GLY A 242 0.48 1.10 27.90
C GLY A 242 -0.09 0.00 27.03
N PRO A 243 -1.19 -0.69 27.40
CA PRO A 243 -1.79 -1.70 26.54
C PRO A 243 -2.19 -1.17 25.16
N ALA A 244 -2.75 0.04 25.08
CA ALA A 244 -3.12 0.62 23.79
C ALA A 244 -1.90 1.04 22.97
N LYS A 245 -0.83 1.57 23.59
CA LYS A 245 0.45 1.84 22.91
C LYS A 245 1.12 0.56 22.41
N ALA A 246 1.08 -0.50 23.22
CA ALA A 246 1.59 -1.80 22.84
C ALA A 246 0.80 -2.41 21.68
N ALA A 247 -0.52 -2.21 21.62
CA ALA A 247 -1.37 -2.60 20.51
C ALA A 247 -0.92 -1.91 19.20
N VAL A 248 -0.69 -0.59 19.24
CA VAL A 248 -0.21 0.17 18.06
C VAL A 248 1.13 -0.36 17.56
N VAL A 249 2.09 -0.61 18.45
CA VAL A 249 3.42 -1.12 18.06
C VAL A 249 3.37 -2.58 17.60
N ALA A 250 2.55 -3.42 18.24
CA ALA A 250 2.34 -4.80 17.82
C ALA A 250 1.73 -4.88 16.43
N SER A 251 0.71 -4.03 16.17
CA SER A 251 0.06 -3.95 14.86
C SER A 251 1.01 -3.42 13.78
N ALA A 252 1.88 -2.45 14.11
CA ALA A 252 2.95 -2.00 13.20
C ALA A 252 3.93 -3.14 12.86
N ALA A 253 4.33 -3.95 13.85
CA ALA A 253 5.19 -5.09 13.64
C ALA A 253 4.50 -6.20 12.83
N SER A 254 3.18 -6.41 13.00
CA SER A 254 2.39 -7.30 12.16
C SER A 254 2.29 -6.78 10.72
N GLY A 255 2.20 -5.47 10.52
CA GLY A 255 2.21 -4.82 9.20
C GLY A 255 3.47 -5.09 8.38
N LEU A 256 4.60 -5.43 9.02
CA LEU A 256 5.82 -5.82 8.30
C LEU A 256 5.68 -7.12 7.48
N TYR A 257 4.65 -7.93 7.73
CA TYR A 257 4.44 -9.20 7.04
C TYR A 257 2.98 -9.47 6.65
N SER A 258 2.01 -8.72 7.18
CA SER A 258 0.58 -8.88 6.90
C SER A 258 0.03 -7.61 6.23
N GLY A 259 -0.41 -7.73 4.97
CA GLY A 259 -1.00 -6.63 4.20
C GLY A 259 -2.51 -6.46 4.39
N SER A 260 -3.17 -7.21 5.29
CA SER A 260 -4.61 -7.14 5.55
C SER A 260 -4.93 -6.48 6.89
N SER A 261 -5.69 -5.38 6.87
CA SER A 261 -6.20 -4.69 8.07
C SER A 261 -7.11 -5.60 8.89
N ILE A 262 -8.01 -6.35 8.25
CA ILE A 262 -8.99 -7.21 8.91
C ILE A 262 -8.30 -8.38 9.60
N ALA A 263 -7.40 -9.07 8.90
CA ALA A 263 -6.60 -10.16 9.48
C ALA A 263 -5.76 -9.66 10.66
N ASN A 264 -5.17 -8.47 10.54
CA ASN A 264 -4.38 -7.87 11.61
C ASN A 264 -5.24 -7.55 12.84
N VAL A 265 -6.44 -6.96 12.68
CA VAL A 265 -7.40 -6.75 13.78
C VAL A 265 -7.71 -8.03 14.51
N VAL A 266 -7.89 -9.15 13.82
CA VAL A 266 -8.23 -10.43 14.48
C VAL A 266 -7.00 -11.04 15.16
N THR A 267 -5.85 -10.98 14.55
CA THR A 267 -4.61 -11.54 15.10
C THR A 267 -4.17 -10.77 16.36
N THR A 268 -4.07 -9.45 16.27
CA THR A 268 -3.60 -8.61 17.39
C THR A 268 -4.71 -8.26 18.36
N GLY A 269 -5.90 -7.91 17.88
CA GLY A 269 -7.01 -7.43 18.68
C GLY A 269 -7.58 -8.45 19.67
N THR A 270 -7.45 -9.74 19.38
CA THR A 270 -7.85 -10.81 20.32
C THR A 270 -7.08 -10.76 21.64
N PHE A 271 -5.84 -10.26 21.63
CA PHE A 271 -5.01 -10.05 22.82
C PHE A 271 -5.09 -8.62 23.33
N THR A 272 -5.01 -7.65 22.45
CA THR A 272 -4.85 -6.23 22.78
C THR A 272 -6.14 -5.61 23.31
N ILE A 273 -7.29 -5.88 22.68
CA ILE A 273 -8.60 -5.33 23.06
C ILE A 273 -8.99 -5.71 24.50
N PRO A 274 -8.94 -6.99 24.92
CA PRO A 274 -9.22 -7.35 26.30
C PRO A 274 -8.32 -6.66 27.33
N LEU A 275 -7.03 -6.49 27.01
CA LEU A 275 -6.07 -5.81 27.88
C LEU A 275 -6.32 -4.31 27.97
N MET A 276 -6.68 -3.65 26.85
CA MET A 276 -7.11 -2.24 26.87
C MET A 276 -8.35 -2.03 27.72
N LYS A 277 -9.35 -2.91 27.61
CA LYS A 277 -10.57 -2.85 28.43
C LYS A 277 -10.28 -3.02 29.92
N LYS A 278 -9.39 -3.93 30.31
CA LYS A 278 -8.94 -4.10 31.71
C LYS A 278 -8.31 -2.85 32.31
N THR A 279 -7.65 -2.04 31.48
CA THR A 279 -7.03 -0.78 31.91
C THR A 279 -7.96 0.43 31.85
N GLY A 280 -9.24 0.24 31.47
CA GLY A 280 -10.29 1.25 31.56
C GLY A 280 -10.69 1.92 30.22
N PHE A 281 -10.23 1.41 29.09
CA PHE A 281 -10.79 1.83 27.80
C PHE A 281 -12.21 1.27 27.62
N SER A 282 -13.12 2.06 27.04
CA SER A 282 -14.44 1.54 26.65
C SER A 282 -14.29 0.53 25.50
N PRO A 283 -15.26 -0.36 25.29
CA PRO A 283 -15.26 -1.31 24.19
C PRO A 283 -15.02 -0.66 22.84
N GLU A 284 -15.71 0.45 22.55
CA GLU A 284 -15.63 1.18 21.28
C GLU A 284 -14.24 1.82 21.10
N ARG A 285 -13.67 2.43 22.17
CA ARG A 285 -12.32 3.02 22.11
C ARG A 285 -11.23 1.97 21.95
N ALA A 286 -11.34 0.85 22.67
CA ALA A 286 -10.39 -0.26 22.51
C ALA A 286 -10.44 -0.84 21.10
N GLY A 287 -11.65 -1.03 20.54
CA GLY A 287 -11.83 -1.42 19.14
C GLY A 287 -11.27 -0.39 18.16
N ALA A 288 -11.53 0.89 18.40
CA ALA A 288 -11.06 1.99 17.54
C ALA A 288 -9.52 2.11 17.47
N VAL A 289 -8.83 1.93 18.62
CA VAL A 289 -7.36 1.88 18.62
C VAL A 289 -6.83 0.73 17.78
N GLU A 290 -7.46 -0.43 17.89
CA GLU A 290 -7.07 -1.62 17.13
C GLU A 290 -7.32 -1.44 15.64
N VAL A 291 -8.49 -0.89 15.26
CA VAL A 291 -8.82 -0.57 13.85
C VAL A 291 -7.79 0.38 13.28
N ALA A 292 -7.58 1.54 13.89
CA ALA A 292 -6.63 2.54 13.40
C ALA A 292 -5.19 2.02 13.33
N SER A 293 -4.80 1.13 14.25
CA SER A 293 -3.47 0.51 14.24
C SER A 293 -3.32 -0.48 13.08
N SER A 294 -4.33 -1.32 12.87
CA SER A 294 -4.31 -2.39 11.87
C SER A 294 -4.45 -1.85 10.45
N THR A 295 -5.26 -0.81 10.27
CA THR A 295 -5.41 -0.09 9.00
C THR A 295 -4.09 0.54 8.57
N ASN A 296 -3.39 1.21 9.50
CA ASN A 296 -2.04 1.73 9.24
C ASN A 296 -0.98 0.64 8.96
N GLY A 297 -1.21 -0.62 9.37
CA GLY A 297 -0.34 -1.74 9.04
C GLY A 297 -0.11 -1.91 7.54
N GLN A 298 -1.12 -1.59 6.73
CA GLN A 298 -1.02 -1.63 5.28
C GLN A 298 -0.07 -0.57 4.69
N LEU A 299 0.27 0.48 5.46
CA LEU A 299 1.23 1.52 5.05
C LEU A 299 2.67 1.15 5.40
N MET A 300 2.88 0.14 6.26
CA MET A 300 4.20 -0.12 6.85
C MET A 300 5.10 -0.92 5.91
N PRO A 301 6.21 -0.33 5.39
CA PRO A 301 7.20 -1.08 4.63
C PRO A 301 7.89 -2.17 5.48
N PRO A 302 8.41 -3.26 4.89
CA PRO A 302 8.59 -3.48 3.46
C PRO A 302 7.44 -4.18 2.74
N VAL A 303 6.48 -4.79 3.43
CA VAL A 303 5.43 -5.58 2.76
C VAL A 303 4.27 -4.70 2.32
N MET A 304 3.79 -3.82 3.20
CA MET A 304 2.65 -2.94 2.93
C MET A 304 1.38 -3.73 2.54
N GLY A 305 0.34 -3.04 2.08
CA GLY A 305 -0.82 -3.67 1.47
C GLY A 305 -0.51 -4.14 0.03
N ALA A 306 -1.29 -5.10 -0.47
CA ALA A 306 -1.11 -5.67 -1.82
C ALA A 306 -1.11 -4.61 -2.94
N ALA A 307 -1.80 -3.48 -2.75
CA ALA A 307 -1.81 -2.37 -3.69
C ALA A 307 -0.42 -1.71 -3.90
N ALA A 308 0.49 -1.80 -2.93
CA ALA A 308 1.83 -1.23 -3.08
C ALA A 308 2.62 -1.83 -4.26
N PHE A 309 2.45 -3.12 -4.52
CA PHE A 309 3.08 -3.77 -5.68
C PHE A 309 2.52 -3.25 -6.99
N LEU A 310 1.22 -2.94 -7.01
CA LEU A 310 0.57 -2.31 -8.16
C LEU A 310 1.02 -0.86 -8.36
N ILE A 311 1.27 -0.11 -7.27
CA ILE A 311 1.85 1.24 -7.37
C ILE A 311 3.19 1.19 -8.10
N SER A 312 4.09 0.29 -7.71
CA SER A 312 5.39 0.13 -8.36
C SER A 312 5.24 -0.14 -9.86
N GLU A 313 4.31 -1.00 -10.23
CA GLU A 313 4.09 -1.37 -11.65
C GLU A 313 3.43 -0.24 -12.45
N PHE A 314 2.41 0.43 -11.90
CA PHE A 314 1.69 1.51 -12.61
C PHE A 314 2.49 2.80 -12.72
N THR A 315 3.40 3.05 -11.77
CA THR A 315 4.24 4.26 -11.77
C THR A 315 5.60 4.07 -12.44
N GLY A 316 6.00 2.82 -12.73
CA GLY A 316 7.35 2.47 -13.18
C GLY A 316 8.44 2.70 -12.12
N VAL A 317 8.08 3.12 -10.91
CA VAL A 317 9.03 3.33 -9.80
C VAL A 317 9.44 1.98 -9.22
N SER A 318 10.72 1.75 -9.06
CA SER A 318 11.22 0.49 -8.48
C SER A 318 10.67 0.26 -7.07
N TYR A 319 10.39 -0.99 -6.71
CA TYR A 319 9.81 -1.30 -5.38
C TYR A 319 10.68 -0.82 -4.20
N PRO A 320 12.05 -0.91 -4.24
CA PRO A 320 12.91 -0.34 -3.21
C PRO A 320 12.72 1.18 -3.05
N GLU A 321 12.52 1.88 -4.14
CA GLU A 321 12.30 3.32 -4.14
C GLU A 321 10.91 3.67 -3.60
N LEU A 322 9.88 2.92 -3.99
CA LEU A 322 8.55 3.06 -3.39
C LEU A 322 8.57 2.82 -1.87
N VAL A 323 9.30 1.80 -1.39
CA VAL A 323 9.52 1.54 0.05
C VAL A 323 10.13 2.77 0.74
N LYS A 324 11.12 3.41 0.12
CA LYS A 324 11.72 4.65 0.61
C LYS A 324 10.70 5.79 0.70
N HIS A 325 9.88 5.98 -0.34
CA HIS A 325 8.85 7.02 -0.37
C HIS A 325 7.74 6.80 0.67
N ALA A 326 7.35 5.55 0.92
CA ALA A 326 6.31 5.22 1.88
C ALA A 326 6.79 5.26 3.35
N LEU A 327 8.11 5.14 3.60
CA LEU A 327 8.66 4.93 4.95
C LEU A 327 8.39 6.11 5.89
N LEU A 328 8.71 7.33 5.47
CA LEU A 328 8.58 8.51 6.33
C LEU A 328 7.12 8.78 6.70
N PRO A 329 6.15 8.83 5.75
CA PRO A 329 4.75 9.02 6.09
C PRO A 329 4.19 7.92 7.02
N ALA A 330 4.58 6.66 6.81
CA ALA A 330 4.16 5.55 7.66
C ALA A 330 4.66 5.73 9.11
N LEU A 331 5.94 6.04 9.29
CA LEU A 331 6.52 6.26 10.63
C LEU A 331 5.88 7.46 11.33
N VAL A 332 5.69 8.58 10.63
CA VAL A 332 5.02 9.77 11.17
C VAL A 332 3.59 9.43 11.62
N SER A 333 2.83 8.68 10.80
CA SER A 333 1.48 8.24 11.14
C SER A 333 1.45 7.36 12.39
N TYR A 334 2.36 6.38 12.53
CA TYR A 334 2.41 5.53 13.72
C TYR A 334 2.83 6.26 14.99
N ILE A 335 3.83 7.14 14.91
CA ILE A 335 4.25 7.95 16.06
C ILE A 335 3.08 8.85 16.53
N ALA A 336 2.36 9.45 15.60
CA ALA A 336 1.19 10.25 15.90
C ALA A 336 0.05 9.41 16.52
N LEU A 337 -0.15 8.17 16.07
CA LEU A 337 -1.16 7.28 16.68
C LEU A 337 -0.78 6.91 18.13
N VAL A 338 0.48 6.59 18.38
CA VAL A 338 0.98 6.37 19.76
C VAL A 338 0.74 7.59 20.63
N TYR A 339 0.91 8.79 20.07
CA TYR A 339 0.66 10.04 20.77
C TYR A 339 -0.84 10.29 21.00
N ILE A 340 -1.73 10.04 20.02
CA ILE A 340 -3.19 10.13 20.19
C ILE A 340 -3.65 9.21 21.32
N VAL A 341 -3.19 7.97 21.34
CA VAL A 341 -3.49 6.99 22.39
C VAL A 341 -2.98 7.46 23.75
N HIS A 342 -1.81 8.13 23.77
CA HIS A 342 -1.30 8.75 25.00
C HIS A 342 -2.21 9.87 25.51
N LEU A 343 -2.67 10.76 24.62
CA LEU A 343 -3.59 11.85 24.97
C LEU A 343 -4.94 11.30 25.47
N GLU A 344 -5.47 10.25 24.84
CA GLU A 344 -6.69 9.59 25.30
C GLU A 344 -6.51 8.98 26.71
N ALA A 345 -5.36 8.36 26.98
CA ALA A 345 -5.05 7.83 28.32
C ALA A 345 -4.88 8.92 29.37
N LEU A 346 -4.39 10.11 28.98
CA LEU A 346 -4.33 11.28 29.85
C LEU A 346 -5.74 11.80 30.19
N LYS A 347 -6.59 11.98 29.18
CA LYS A 347 -7.98 12.43 29.34
C LYS A 347 -8.78 11.51 30.27
N LEU A 348 -8.58 10.22 30.17
CA LEU A 348 -9.28 9.18 30.93
C LEU A 348 -8.59 8.86 32.26
N ASN A 349 -7.48 9.51 32.57
CA ASN A 349 -6.64 9.24 33.75
C ASN A 349 -6.27 7.77 33.93
N LEU A 350 -5.95 7.07 32.82
CA LEU A 350 -5.63 5.65 32.85
C LEU A 350 -4.23 5.40 33.39
N LYS A 351 -4.02 4.25 34.03
CA LYS A 351 -2.70 3.78 34.48
C LYS A 351 -2.19 2.67 33.56
N GLY A 352 -0.89 2.39 33.62
CA GLY A 352 -0.29 1.24 32.95
C GLY A 352 -0.40 -0.05 33.77
N LEU A 353 0.00 -1.17 33.17
CA LEU A 353 0.08 -2.47 33.86
C LEU A 353 1.27 -2.50 34.85
N LYS A 354 1.17 -3.35 35.88
CA LYS A 354 2.24 -3.48 36.88
C LYS A 354 3.49 -4.13 36.27
N LYS A 355 4.65 -3.57 36.53
CA LYS A 355 5.95 -4.17 36.15
C LYS A 355 6.31 -5.38 37.00
N ALA A 356 7.06 -6.30 36.38
CA ALA A 356 7.67 -7.42 37.12
C ALA A 356 8.75 -7.00 38.12
N GLN A 357 9.39 -5.87 37.89
CA GLN A 357 10.47 -5.33 38.71
C GLN A 357 10.36 -3.80 38.77
N GLU A 358 10.63 -3.20 39.96
CA GLU A 358 10.66 -1.76 40.11
C GLU A 358 11.74 -1.11 39.23
N SER A 359 11.39 -0.01 38.60
CA SER A 359 12.28 0.64 37.64
C SER A 359 13.39 1.43 38.35
N GLY A 360 14.63 1.22 37.90
CA GLY A 360 15.76 2.04 38.27
C GLY A 360 15.62 3.53 37.86
N SER A 361 16.57 4.36 38.28
CA SER A 361 16.63 5.80 38.01
C SER A 361 16.30 6.17 36.56
N PHE A 362 15.72 7.34 36.34
CA PHE A 362 15.41 7.91 35.02
C PHE A 362 16.62 7.91 34.06
N ILE A 363 17.82 8.18 34.58
CA ILE A 363 19.08 8.13 33.82
C ILE A 363 19.36 6.71 33.29
N LYS A 364 19.12 5.66 34.10
CA LYS A 364 19.25 4.27 33.62
C LYS A 364 18.27 3.89 32.52
N LYS A 365 17.09 4.50 32.52
CA LYS A 365 16.08 4.28 31.44
C LYS A 365 16.52 4.93 30.14
N ILE A 366 16.98 6.18 30.17
CA ILE A 366 17.54 6.89 29.00
C ILE A 366 18.75 6.14 28.46
N LEU A 367 19.68 5.77 29.33
CA LEU A 367 20.87 5.01 28.95
C LEU A 367 20.51 3.65 28.32
N GLY A 368 19.52 2.95 28.89
CA GLY A 368 19.01 1.70 28.31
C GLY A 368 18.37 1.88 26.95
N PHE A 369 17.62 2.97 26.75
CA PHE A 369 17.03 3.30 25.45
C PHE A 369 18.11 3.63 24.39
N LEU A 370 19.08 4.48 24.76
CA LEU A 370 20.21 4.84 23.89
C LEU A 370 21.06 3.61 23.56
N LEU A 371 21.35 2.76 24.54
CA LEU A 371 22.08 1.52 24.33
C LEU A 371 21.31 0.57 23.41
N GLY A 372 19.99 0.44 23.57
CA GLY A 372 19.13 -0.34 22.68
C GLY A 372 19.19 0.17 21.25
N PHE A 373 19.14 1.49 21.06
CA PHE A 373 19.24 2.12 19.74
C PHE A 373 20.62 1.90 19.10
N ILE A 374 21.69 2.04 19.89
CA ILE A 374 23.08 1.78 19.45
C ILE A 374 23.25 0.29 19.08
N CYS A 375 22.73 -0.62 19.90
CA CYS A 375 22.78 -2.06 19.60
C CYS A 375 22.04 -2.42 18.32
N MET A 376 20.88 -1.78 18.08
CA MET A 376 20.12 -1.99 16.86
C MET A 376 20.87 -1.44 15.63
N GLY A 377 21.45 -0.25 15.72
CA GLY A 377 22.30 0.32 14.67
C GLY A 377 23.55 -0.53 14.40
N LEU A 378 24.20 -1.02 15.46
CA LEU A 378 25.35 -1.92 15.33
C LEU A 378 24.98 -3.27 14.70
N ALA A 379 23.83 -3.83 15.06
CA ALA A 379 23.31 -5.04 14.43
C ALA A 379 23.04 -4.82 12.94
N GLY A 380 22.39 -3.70 12.56
CA GLY A 380 22.19 -3.31 11.16
C GLY A 380 23.53 -3.15 10.42
N PHE A 381 24.49 -2.50 11.03
CA PHE A 381 25.85 -2.33 10.48
C PHE A 381 26.55 -3.68 10.26
N ILE A 382 26.52 -4.57 11.26
CA ILE A 382 27.12 -5.92 11.16
C ILE A 382 26.45 -6.75 10.06
N ILE A 383 25.13 -6.66 9.93
CA ILE A 383 24.40 -7.35 8.88
C ILE A 383 24.79 -6.78 7.51
N TYR A 384 24.78 -5.46 7.37
CA TYR A 384 25.10 -4.78 6.12
C TYR A 384 26.50 -5.09 5.62
N TYR A 385 27.51 -4.87 6.46
CA TYR A 385 28.89 -5.14 6.07
C TYR A 385 29.24 -6.63 6.11
N GLY A 386 28.72 -7.38 7.07
CA GLY A 386 29.01 -8.80 7.21
C GLY A 386 28.52 -9.63 6.03
N LEU A 387 27.31 -9.37 5.53
CA LEU A 387 26.80 -10.01 4.31
C LEU A 387 27.43 -9.41 3.05
N GLY A 388 27.78 -8.11 3.03
CA GLY A 388 28.48 -7.47 1.93
C GLY A 388 29.87 -8.06 1.70
N TRP A 389 30.64 -8.28 2.77
CA TRP A 389 31.99 -8.85 2.69
C TRP A 389 32.03 -10.27 2.16
N THR A 390 30.96 -11.05 2.26
CA THR A 390 30.92 -12.40 1.67
C THR A 390 31.18 -12.37 0.18
N ARG A 391 30.68 -11.35 -0.52
CA ARG A 391 30.87 -11.17 -1.94
C ARG A 391 32.30 -10.76 -2.32
N GLU A 392 32.95 -9.97 -1.46
CA GLU A 392 34.33 -9.55 -1.67
C GLU A 392 35.33 -10.69 -1.36
N PHE A 393 35.11 -11.45 -0.26
CA PHE A 393 36.02 -12.51 0.17
C PHE A 393 35.80 -13.85 -0.54
N PHE A 394 34.58 -14.14 -1.01
CA PHE A 394 34.21 -15.41 -1.64
C PHE A 394 33.42 -15.19 -2.95
N PRO A 395 33.97 -14.48 -3.96
CA PRO A 395 33.21 -14.09 -5.14
C PRO A 395 32.63 -15.28 -5.92
N GLU A 396 33.33 -16.42 -5.97
CA GLU A 396 32.89 -17.62 -6.69
C GLU A 396 31.94 -18.51 -5.89
N ASN A 397 31.98 -18.43 -4.55
CA ASN A 397 31.24 -19.31 -3.66
C ASN A 397 30.20 -18.57 -2.79
N ASP A 398 29.92 -17.31 -3.08
CA ASP A 398 29.01 -16.48 -2.31
C ASP A 398 27.61 -17.11 -2.15
N PHE A 399 27.15 -17.81 -3.19
CA PHE A 399 25.85 -18.50 -3.19
C PHE A 399 25.76 -19.67 -2.19
N LEU A 400 26.89 -20.23 -1.71
CA LEU A 400 26.96 -21.24 -0.65
C LEU A 400 27.26 -20.63 0.72
N VAL A 401 28.14 -19.61 0.75
CA VAL A 401 28.61 -19.00 1.99
C VAL A 401 27.49 -18.22 2.70
N ARG A 402 26.70 -17.44 1.99
CA ARG A 402 25.59 -16.69 2.59
C ARG A 402 24.52 -17.58 3.22
N PRO A 403 23.95 -18.59 2.54
CA PRO A 403 23.00 -19.50 3.16
C PRO A 403 23.60 -20.23 4.37
N PHE A 404 24.89 -20.58 4.32
CA PHE A 404 25.57 -21.18 5.45
C PHE A 404 25.65 -20.25 6.66
N ILE A 405 26.02 -18.97 6.47
CA ILE A 405 26.02 -17.95 7.52
C ILE A 405 24.62 -17.78 8.14
N VAL A 406 23.59 -17.69 7.29
CA VAL A 406 22.20 -17.59 7.74
C VAL A 406 21.78 -18.82 8.55
N LEU A 407 22.17 -20.01 8.11
CA LEU A 407 21.91 -21.27 8.82
C LEU A 407 22.59 -21.29 10.20
N VAL A 408 23.86 -20.89 10.27
CA VAL A 408 24.60 -20.82 11.53
C VAL A 408 23.96 -19.79 12.47
N ALA A 409 23.62 -18.61 11.96
CA ALA A 409 22.91 -17.58 12.72
C ALA A 409 21.56 -18.10 13.25
N TYR A 410 20.79 -18.77 12.42
CA TYR A 410 19.52 -19.40 12.81
C TYR A 410 19.72 -20.41 13.96
N ILE A 411 20.65 -21.35 13.83
CA ILE A 411 20.92 -22.37 14.86
C ILE A 411 21.32 -21.69 16.19
N LEU A 412 22.18 -20.68 16.13
CA LEU A 412 22.59 -19.91 17.32
C LEU A 412 21.41 -19.19 17.98
N LEU A 413 20.55 -18.54 17.20
CA LEU A 413 19.37 -17.85 17.71
C LEU A 413 18.34 -18.82 18.33
N VAL A 414 18.11 -19.99 17.72
CA VAL A 414 17.26 -21.03 18.32
C VAL A 414 17.85 -21.59 19.61
N ARG A 415 19.19 -21.80 19.66
CA ARG A 415 19.89 -22.23 20.88
C ARG A 415 19.76 -21.21 22.00
N ILE A 416 19.80 -19.91 21.69
CA ILE A 416 19.56 -18.83 22.65
C ILE A 416 18.09 -18.88 23.12
N ALA A 417 17.15 -19.00 22.20
CA ALA A 417 15.73 -19.10 22.50
C ALA A 417 15.37 -20.33 23.37
N ALA A 418 16.08 -21.43 23.21
CA ALA A 418 15.88 -22.64 24.01
C ALA A 418 16.17 -22.44 25.51
N LYS A 419 17.03 -21.49 25.88
CA LYS A 419 17.39 -21.18 27.29
C LYS A 419 16.29 -20.41 28.04
N VAL A 420 15.29 -19.89 27.32
CA VAL A 420 14.21 -19.09 27.88
C VAL A 420 12.89 -19.90 27.79
N PRO A 421 11.98 -19.81 28.79
CA PRO A 421 10.69 -20.48 28.71
C PRO A 421 9.87 -19.96 27.55
N ASP A 422 8.99 -20.81 26.99
CA ASP A 422 8.10 -20.42 25.90
C ASP A 422 7.07 -19.40 26.36
N LEU A 423 6.65 -18.56 25.42
CA LEU A 423 5.66 -17.52 25.68
C LEU A 423 4.30 -18.16 25.93
N SER A 424 3.71 -17.93 27.11
CA SER A 424 2.37 -18.38 27.43
C SER A 424 1.30 -17.59 26.66
N HIS A 425 0.28 -18.27 26.14
CA HIS A 425 -0.87 -17.61 25.53
C HIS A 425 -1.78 -16.89 26.54
N GLU A 426 -1.54 -17.02 27.84
CA GLU A 426 -2.45 -16.63 28.91
C GLU A 426 -2.22 -15.26 29.56
N LEU A 427 -1.35 -14.42 29.02
CA LEU A 427 -1.12 -13.05 29.57
C LEU A 427 -2.40 -12.21 29.75
N ALA A 428 -3.47 -12.56 29.04
CA ALA A 428 -4.73 -11.83 29.05
C ALA A 428 -5.70 -12.22 30.17
N VAL A 429 -5.48 -13.31 30.90
CA VAL A 429 -6.54 -13.97 31.71
C VAL A 429 -6.39 -13.77 33.22
N SER A 430 -5.19 -13.63 33.77
CA SER A 430 -5.02 -13.48 35.23
C SER A 430 -5.05 -12.02 35.70
N ASP A 431 -5.78 -11.77 36.82
CA ASP A 431 -5.89 -10.42 37.42
C ASP A 431 -4.57 -9.90 38.02
N ASP A 432 -3.63 -10.79 38.35
CA ASP A 432 -2.30 -10.47 38.89
C ASP A 432 -1.13 -10.64 37.86
N ALA A 433 -1.46 -10.68 36.56
CA ALA A 433 -0.45 -10.88 35.52
C ALA A 433 0.59 -9.75 35.55
N ARG A 434 1.79 -10.08 35.98
CA ARG A 434 2.97 -9.20 35.85
C ARG A 434 3.51 -9.30 34.43
N LEU A 435 3.86 -8.16 33.83
CA LEU A 435 4.47 -8.13 32.51
C LEU A 435 5.78 -8.93 32.52
N PRO A 436 6.03 -9.78 31.51
CA PRO A 436 7.30 -10.49 31.39
C PRO A 436 8.45 -9.51 31.17
N ARG A 437 9.69 -9.95 31.46
CA ARG A 437 10.86 -9.10 31.23
C ARG A 437 11.09 -8.92 29.72
N PRO A 438 11.28 -7.70 29.21
CA PRO A 438 11.48 -7.46 27.78
C PRO A 438 12.62 -8.26 27.16
N LYS A 439 13.73 -8.42 27.92
CA LYS A 439 14.89 -9.20 27.50
C LYS A 439 14.55 -10.69 27.26
N ASP A 440 13.77 -11.29 28.15
CA ASP A 440 13.42 -12.70 28.04
C ASP A 440 12.49 -12.91 26.84
N VAL A 441 11.49 -12.03 26.67
CA VAL A 441 10.60 -12.06 25.49
C VAL A 441 11.39 -11.87 24.20
N LEU A 442 12.29 -10.89 24.14
CA LEU A 442 13.14 -10.65 22.96
C LEU A 442 13.91 -11.91 22.54
N LEU A 443 14.50 -12.61 23.50
CA LEU A 443 15.34 -13.78 23.23
C LEU A 443 14.54 -15.00 22.78
N THR A 444 13.23 -15.09 23.07
CA THR A 444 12.42 -16.28 22.70
C THR A 444 12.17 -16.43 21.21
N GLY A 445 12.20 -15.34 20.43
CA GLY A 445 11.76 -15.36 19.03
C GLY A 445 12.59 -14.52 18.05
N LEU A 446 13.85 -14.20 18.38
CA LEU A 446 14.74 -13.43 17.48
C LEU A 446 14.92 -14.08 16.10
N TYR A 447 14.82 -15.39 16.01
CA TYR A 447 14.94 -16.12 14.73
C TYR A 447 13.79 -15.81 13.77
N PHE A 448 12.64 -15.28 14.22
CA PHE A 448 11.55 -14.81 13.34
C PHE A 448 11.91 -13.54 12.56
N LEU A 449 12.94 -12.80 13.02
CA LEU A 449 13.42 -11.63 12.30
C LEU A 449 14.30 -11.99 11.10
N LEU A 450 14.93 -13.18 11.07
CA LEU A 450 15.83 -13.59 9.99
C LEU A 450 15.19 -13.53 8.60
N PRO A 451 14.01 -14.14 8.35
CA PRO A 451 13.38 -14.04 7.04
C PRO A 451 13.04 -12.61 6.63
N ILE A 452 12.63 -11.76 7.59
CA ILE A 452 12.33 -10.34 7.35
C ILE A 452 13.62 -9.59 6.99
N ILE A 453 14.71 -9.83 7.71
CA ILE A 453 16.02 -9.23 7.42
C ILE A 453 16.50 -9.61 6.02
N ILE A 454 16.36 -10.89 5.64
CA ILE A 454 16.76 -11.37 4.32
C ILE A 454 15.88 -10.78 3.24
N LEU A 455 14.57 -10.66 3.48
CA LEU A 455 13.66 -9.97 2.58
C LEU A 455 14.12 -8.54 2.31
N ILE A 456 14.38 -7.78 3.37
CA ILE A 456 14.85 -6.39 3.30
C ILE A 456 16.21 -6.31 2.61
N TRP A 457 17.14 -7.20 2.96
CA TRP A 457 18.46 -7.27 2.35
C TRP A 457 18.38 -7.49 0.83
N ASN A 458 17.62 -8.49 0.41
CA ASN A 458 17.45 -8.82 -1.01
C ASN A 458 16.82 -7.67 -1.81
N ILE A 459 15.84 -6.97 -1.22
CA ILE A 459 15.17 -5.85 -1.88
C ILE A 459 16.07 -4.61 -1.95
N LEU A 460 16.67 -4.20 -0.81
CA LEU A 460 17.34 -2.89 -0.72
C LEU A 460 18.83 -2.94 -1.09
N VAL A 461 19.53 -4.02 -0.80
CA VAL A 461 20.98 -4.13 -0.99
C VAL A 461 21.31 -4.90 -2.26
N GLU A 462 20.78 -6.10 -2.42
CA GLU A 462 20.99 -6.92 -3.62
C GLU A 462 20.15 -6.44 -4.82
N ARG A 463 19.15 -5.58 -4.59
CA ARG A 463 18.24 -5.04 -5.61
C ARG A 463 17.61 -6.14 -6.47
N LEU A 464 17.34 -7.29 -5.85
CA LEU A 464 16.60 -8.36 -6.51
C LEU A 464 15.14 -7.95 -6.74
N SER A 465 14.49 -8.57 -7.71
CA SER A 465 13.06 -8.36 -7.91
C SER A 465 12.27 -8.70 -6.63
N PRO A 466 11.15 -8.00 -6.36
CA PRO A 466 10.31 -8.28 -5.20
C PRO A 466 9.89 -9.75 -5.12
N SER A 467 9.56 -10.38 -6.25
CA SER A 467 9.18 -11.79 -6.34
C SER A 467 10.29 -12.73 -5.85
N LEU A 468 11.52 -12.52 -6.34
CA LEU A 468 12.67 -13.36 -5.98
C LEU A 468 13.07 -13.14 -4.52
N SER A 469 12.97 -11.90 -4.02
CA SER A 469 13.22 -11.55 -2.63
C SER A 469 12.23 -12.25 -1.68
N ALA A 470 10.94 -12.22 -2.02
CA ALA A 470 9.89 -12.90 -1.29
C ALA A 470 10.03 -14.42 -1.36
N TYR A 471 10.43 -14.96 -2.51
CA TYR A 471 10.71 -16.40 -2.67
C TYR A 471 11.78 -16.87 -1.66
N TRP A 472 12.95 -16.23 -1.63
CA TRP A 472 14.02 -16.62 -0.71
C TRP A 472 13.63 -16.45 0.76
N ALA A 473 12.93 -15.36 1.11
CA ALA A 473 12.40 -15.16 2.46
C ALA A 473 11.41 -16.27 2.84
N THR A 474 10.56 -16.70 1.89
CA THR A 474 9.57 -17.78 2.08
C THR A 474 10.27 -19.13 2.25
N ILE A 475 11.30 -19.45 1.48
CA ILE A 475 12.07 -20.71 1.62
C ILE A 475 12.70 -20.81 3.01
N ILE A 476 13.33 -19.70 3.47
CA ILE A 476 13.92 -19.67 4.81
C ILE A 476 12.81 -19.78 5.86
N MET A 477 11.68 -19.12 5.66
CA MET A 477 10.55 -19.24 6.57
C MET A 477 9.99 -20.66 6.66
N ILE A 478 9.87 -21.38 5.52
CA ILE A 478 9.48 -22.80 5.48
C ILE A 478 10.46 -23.63 6.32
N PHE A 479 11.75 -23.42 6.14
CA PHE A 479 12.77 -24.12 6.91
C PHE A 479 12.62 -23.86 8.42
N ILE A 480 12.38 -22.59 8.81
CA ILE A 480 12.17 -22.21 10.22
C ILE A 480 10.90 -22.86 10.77
N VAL A 481 9.76 -22.77 10.07
CA VAL A 481 8.48 -23.35 10.53
C VAL A 481 8.62 -24.84 10.84
N VAL A 482 9.30 -25.57 9.98
CA VAL A 482 9.46 -27.02 10.13
C VAL A 482 10.41 -27.37 11.29
N THR A 483 11.47 -26.61 11.47
CA THR A 483 12.60 -27.05 12.32
C THR A 483 12.68 -26.38 13.69
N HIS A 484 12.16 -25.15 13.87
CA HIS A 484 12.40 -24.36 15.10
C HIS A 484 11.90 -25.04 16.38
N LYS A 485 10.73 -25.72 16.33
CA LYS A 485 10.18 -26.42 17.51
C LYS A 485 11.03 -27.62 17.88
N GLY A 486 11.42 -28.43 16.91
CA GLY A 486 12.26 -29.60 17.13
C GLY A 486 13.67 -29.26 17.62
N LEU A 487 14.32 -28.26 17.00
CA LEU A 487 15.63 -27.75 17.43
C LEU A 487 15.60 -27.15 18.84
N LYS A 488 14.51 -26.45 19.19
CA LYS A 488 14.32 -25.87 20.53
C LYS A 488 14.26 -26.97 21.60
N GLN A 489 13.51 -28.05 21.37
CA GLN A 489 13.43 -29.20 22.27
C GLN A 489 14.78 -29.96 22.32
N TYR A 490 15.44 -30.14 21.18
CA TYR A 490 16.77 -30.72 21.15
C TYR A 490 17.76 -29.99 22.05
N PHE A 491 17.81 -28.66 21.97
CA PHE A 491 18.72 -27.85 22.81
C PHE A 491 18.30 -27.80 24.29
N ARG A 492 17.03 -28.13 24.62
CA ARG A 492 16.56 -28.30 26.02
C ARG A 492 16.85 -29.65 26.58
N GLY A 493 17.15 -30.64 25.74
CA GLY A 493 17.32 -32.05 26.17
C GLY A 493 16.00 -32.80 26.35
N ASP A 494 14.91 -32.36 25.73
CA ASP A 494 13.60 -32.98 25.81
C ASP A 494 13.50 -34.15 24.82
N ASP A 495 12.80 -35.27 25.20
CA ASP A 495 12.66 -36.47 24.36
C ASP A 495 11.59 -36.33 23.24
N LEU A 496 10.84 -35.23 23.18
CA LEU A 496 9.71 -35.00 22.27
C LEU A 496 10.08 -34.36 20.93
N GLN A 497 11.31 -34.47 20.48
CA GLN A 497 11.81 -33.82 19.24
C GLN A 497 11.06 -34.22 17.98
N LEU A 498 10.73 -35.50 17.80
CA LEU A 498 10.01 -36.00 16.62
C LEU A 498 8.56 -35.48 16.57
N GLU A 499 7.89 -35.40 17.71
CA GLU A 499 6.53 -34.82 17.79
C GLU A 499 6.55 -33.34 17.46
N ALA A 500 7.54 -32.58 17.93
CA ALA A 500 7.74 -31.18 17.61
C ALA A 500 7.98 -30.91 16.10
N ILE A 501 8.75 -31.77 15.44
CA ILE A 501 8.96 -31.72 13.99
C ILE A 501 7.66 -32.04 13.26
N ARG A 502 6.87 -33.02 13.72
CA ARG A 502 5.56 -33.34 13.14
C ARG A 502 4.58 -32.15 13.26
N ILE A 503 4.58 -31.46 14.38
CA ILE A 503 3.80 -30.21 14.56
C ILE A 503 4.30 -29.15 13.59
N GLY A 504 5.62 -28.96 13.44
CA GLY A 504 6.21 -28.03 12.48
C GLY A 504 5.82 -28.33 11.03
N LEU A 505 5.80 -29.60 10.62
CA LEU A 505 5.30 -30.03 9.30
C LEU A 505 3.81 -29.74 9.12
N SER A 506 3.02 -29.93 10.17
CA SER A 506 1.60 -29.57 10.17
C SER A 506 1.40 -28.06 9.99
N ASP A 507 2.17 -27.24 10.74
CA ASP A 507 2.14 -25.78 10.64
C ASP A 507 2.56 -25.31 9.24
N PHE A 508 3.55 -25.93 8.63
CA PHE A 508 3.95 -25.70 7.25
C PHE A 508 2.79 -25.94 6.27
N VAL A 509 2.17 -27.12 6.32
CA VAL A 509 1.05 -27.45 5.44
C VAL A 509 -0.11 -26.48 5.61
N PHE A 510 -0.50 -26.17 6.86
CA PHE A 510 -1.56 -25.21 7.13
C PHE A 510 -1.18 -23.79 6.76
N GLY A 511 0.09 -23.39 6.87
CA GLY A 511 0.59 -22.10 6.42
C GLY A 511 0.48 -21.95 4.89
N MET A 512 0.88 -22.97 4.14
CA MET A 512 0.74 -23.03 2.68
C MET A 512 -0.73 -22.88 2.25
N ILE A 513 -1.61 -23.63 2.91
CA ILE A 513 -3.06 -23.55 2.64
C ILE A 513 -3.63 -22.18 3.00
N ALA A 514 -3.24 -21.61 4.12
CA ALA A 514 -3.70 -20.29 4.56
C ALA A 514 -3.29 -19.20 3.56
N GLY A 515 -2.03 -19.22 3.10
CA GLY A 515 -1.54 -18.31 2.07
C GLY A 515 -2.38 -18.34 0.79
N ALA A 516 -2.66 -19.54 0.26
CA ALA A 516 -3.52 -19.70 -0.91
C ALA A 516 -4.96 -19.21 -0.66
N LYS A 517 -5.54 -19.53 0.50
CA LYS A 517 -6.91 -19.07 0.83
C LYS A 517 -7.01 -17.54 0.91
N ASN A 518 -6.02 -16.88 1.50
CA ASN A 518 -5.98 -15.42 1.57
C ASN A 518 -5.84 -14.76 0.17
N MET A 519 -5.34 -15.52 -0.81
CA MET A 519 -5.22 -15.05 -2.20
C MET A 519 -6.48 -15.20 -3.04
N ILE A 520 -7.49 -15.96 -2.60
CA ILE A 520 -8.70 -16.17 -3.42
C ILE A 520 -9.38 -14.85 -3.77
N GLY A 521 -9.66 -14.03 -2.76
CA GLY A 521 -10.29 -12.72 -2.93
C GLY A 521 -9.45 -11.77 -3.77
N ILE A 522 -8.14 -11.72 -3.53
CA ILE A 522 -7.19 -10.86 -4.26
C ILE A 522 -7.11 -11.30 -5.74
N GLY A 523 -7.01 -12.60 -6.01
CA GLY A 523 -6.91 -13.12 -7.37
C GLY A 523 -8.14 -12.81 -8.22
N VAL A 524 -9.36 -12.99 -7.68
CA VAL A 524 -10.58 -12.64 -8.42
C VAL A 524 -10.80 -11.13 -8.52
N ALA A 525 -10.42 -10.35 -7.49
CA ALA A 525 -10.50 -8.90 -7.51
C ALA A 525 -9.61 -8.29 -8.61
N THR A 526 -8.36 -8.76 -8.71
CA THR A 526 -7.42 -8.29 -9.75
C THR A 526 -7.86 -8.71 -11.16
N GLY A 527 -8.53 -9.86 -11.30
CA GLY A 527 -9.17 -10.25 -12.56
C GLY A 527 -10.28 -9.28 -12.98
N VAL A 528 -11.21 -8.92 -12.08
CA VAL A 528 -12.27 -7.93 -12.37
C VAL A 528 -11.71 -6.53 -12.56
N ALA A 529 -10.68 -6.16 -11.81
CA ALA A 529 -9.97 -4.90 -12.02
C ALA A 529 -9.41 -4.80 -13.45
N GLY A 530 -8.95 -5.91 -14.02
CA GLY A 530 -8.59 -6.00 -15.43
C GLY A 530 -9.73 -5.70 -16.40
N VAL A 531 -10.99 -6.03 -16.06
CA VAL A 531 -12.16 -5.63 -16.85
C VAL A 531 -12.35 -4.11 -16.83
N ILE A 532 -12.18 -3.47 -15.66
CA ILE A 532 -12.31 -2.02 -15.49
C ILE A 532 -11.20 -1.30 -16.26
N ILE A 533 -9.94 -1.71 -16.07
CA ILE A 533 -8.79 -1.17 -16.81
C ILE A 533 -8.98 -1.36 -18.32
N GLY A 534 -9.42 -2.55 -18.76
CA GLY A 534 -9.70 -2.84 -20.16
C GLY A 534 -10.82 -1.96 -20.74
N THR A 535 -11.84 -1.62 -19.94
CA THR A 535 -12.85 -0.64 -20.36
C THR A 535 -12.20 0.73 -20.56
N VAL A 536 -11.41 1.20 -19.62
CA VAL A 536 -10.74 2.50 -19.69
C VAL A 536 -9.82 2.57 -20.90
N SER A 537 -9.04 1.51 -21.16
CA SER A 537 -8.17 1.38 -22.33
C SER A 537 -8.97 1.38 -23.65
N LEU A 538 -10.09 0.65 -23.69
CA LEU A 538 -10.91 0.50 -24.91
C LEU A 538 -11.65 1.80 -25.29
N THR A 539 -12.10 2.55 -24.28
CA THR A 539 -13.02 3.69 -24.44
C THR A 539 -12.37 5.06 -24.31
N GLY A 540 -11.14 5.12 -23.75
CA GLY A 540 -10.53 6.40 -23.37
C GLY A 540 -11.23 7.09 -22.17
N ALA A 541 -12.01 6.34 -21.37
CA ALA A 541 -12.84 6.88 -20.28
C ALA A 541 -12.08 7.74 -19.26
N HIS A 542 -10.76 7.57 -19.14
CA HIS A 542 -9.94 8.41 -18.26
C HIS A 542 -9.92 9.88 -18.71
N GLN A 543 -9.92 10.17 -20.02
CA GLN A 543 -9.95 11.54 -20.55
C GLN A 543 -11.31 12.17 -20.23
N VAL A 544 -12.39 11.47 -20.53
CA VAL A 544 -13.78 11.91 -20.28
C VAL A 544 -14.05 12.21 -18.82
N ILE A 545 -13.65 11.27 -17.94
CA ILE A 545 -13.82 11.46 -16.49
C ILE A 545 -12.92 12.59 -16.00
N GLY A 546 -11.75 12.75 -16.62
CA GLY A 546 -10.82 13.85 -16.38
C GLY A 546 -11.45 15.20 -16.61
N GLU A 547 -11.97 15.43 -17.81
CA GLU A 547 -12.66 16.69 -18.18
C GLU A 547 -13.86 16.99 -17.28
N PHE A 548 -14.61 15.94 -16.89
CA PHE A 548 -15.75 16.11 -15.99
C PHE A 548 -15.32 16.50 -14.57
N VAL A 549 -14.27 15.87 -14.02
CA VAL A 549 -13.75 16.21 -12.68
C VAL A 549 -13.08 17.57 -12.69
N GLU A 550 -12.38 17.93 -13.76
CA GLU A 550 -11.80 19.25 -13.98
C GLU A 550 -12.88 20.32 -14.02
N TYR A 551 -13.95 20.10 -14.79
CA TYR A 551 -15.12 20.98 -14.80
C TYR A 551 -15.74 21.16 -13.42
N LEU A 552 -15.93 20.08 -12.65
CA LEU A 552 -16.47 20.14 -11.29
C LEU A 552 -15.54 20.87 -10.30
N SER A 553 -14.23 20.71 -10.49
CA SER A 553 -13.21 21.34 -9.64
C SER A 553 -12.90 22.79 -10.07
N GLY A 554 -13.35 23.22 -11.25
CA GLY A 554 -13.03 24.51 -11.84
C GLY A 554 -11.50 24.72 -11.99
N GLY A 555 -10.75 23.67 -12.31
CA GLY A 555 -9.29 23.70 -12.39
C GLY A 555 -8.57 23.81 -11.03
N ASN A 556 -9.30 23.78 -9.91
CA ASN A 556 -8.67 23.86 -8.59
C ASN A 556 -8.18 22.51 -8.10
N LEU A 557 -6.86 22.31 -8.08
CA LEU A 557 -6.21 21.05 -7.65
C LEU A 557 -6.66 20.61 -6.25
N MET A 558 -6.80 21.52 -5.28
CA MET A 558 -7.21 21.14 -3.90
C MET A 558 -8.64 20.60 -3.88
N LEU A 559 -9.55 21.24 -4.62
CA LEU A 559 -10.94 20.79 -4.71
C LEU A 559 -11.02 19.45 -5.44
N MET A 560 -10.26 19.26 -6.51
CA MET A 560 -10.15 17.98 -7.21
C MET A 560 -9.64 16.87 -6.29
N LEU A 561 -8.55 17.08 -5.56
CA LEU A 561 -8.04 16.10 -4.59
C LEU A 561 -9.09 15.74 -3.53
N LEU A 562 -9.88 16.71 -3.07
CA LEU A 562 -10.97 16.47 -2.13
C LEU A 562 -12.07 15.61 -2.77
N LEU A 563 -12.46 15.89 -4.01
CA LEU A 563 -13.43 15.08 -4.75
C LEU A 563 -12.94 13.64 -4.95
N VAL A 564 -11.67 13.46 -5.33
CA VAL A 564 -11.04 12.14 -5.48
C VAL A 564 -10.99 11.40 -4.14
N ALA A 565 -10.66 12.08 -3.04
CA ALA A 565 -10.65 11.50 -1.70
C ALA A 565 -12.05 11.00 -1.30
N ILE A 566 -13.08 11.81 -1.49
CA ILE A 566 -14.48 11.45 -1.21
C ILE A 566 -14.92 10.29 -2.10
N MET A 567 -14.61 10.33 -3.40
CA MET A 567 -14.92 9.26 -4.33
C MET A 567 -14.25 7.95 -3.91
N SER A 568 -12.97 7.99 -3.54
CA SER A 568 -12.21 6.83 -3.07
C SER A 568 -12.83 6.23 -1.79
N LEU A 569 -13.27 7.07 -0.84
CA LEU A 569 -13.97 6.60 0.36
C LEU A 569 -15.32 5.97 0.02
N ILE A 570 -16.09 6.58 -0.89
CA ILE A 570 -17.42 6.05 -1.30
C ILE A 570 -17.27 4.73 -2.06
N LEU A 571 -16.38 4.67 -3.05
CA LEU A 571 -16.12 3.45 -3.82
C LEU A 571 -15.52 2.35 -2.94
N GLY A 572 -14.70 2.71 -1.97
CA GLY A 572 -14.08 1.78 -1.02
C GLY A 572 -15.04 1.16 0.00
N MET A 573 -16.27 1.69 0.14
CA MET A 573 -17.26 1.09 1.03
C MET A 573 -17.64 -0.30 0.58
N GLY A 574 -17.08 -1.31 1.25
CA GLY A 574 -17.33 -2.73 0.95
C GLY A 574 -16.48 -3.32 -0.17
N LEU A 575 -15.44 -2.61 -0.62
CA LEU A 575 -14.40 -3.14 -1.50
C LEU A 575 -13.13 -3.42 -0.68
N PRO A 576 -12.36 -4.47 -1.03
CA PRO A 576 -11.00 -4.61 -0.51
C PRO A 576 -10.13 -3.43 -0.96
N THR A 577 -9.18 -3.02 -0.12
CA THR A 577 -8.25 -1.91 -0.39
C THR A 577 -7.61 -1.97 -1.78
N THR A 578 -7.16 -3.17 -2.20
CA THR A 578 -6.52 -3.37 -3.51
C THR A 578 -7.47 -3.09 -4.67
N ALA A 579 -8.72 -3.55 -4.59
CA ALA A 579 -9.71 -3.32 -5.63
C ALA A 579 -10.09 -1.84 -5.73
N ASN A 580 -10.32 -1.19 -4.59
CA ASN A 580 -10.59 0.24 -4.53
C ASN A 580 -9.44 1.06 -5.14
N TYR A 581 -8.20 0.76 -4.73
CA TYR A 581 -7.01 1.41 -5.28
C TYR A 581 -6.96 1.31 -6.81
N ILE A 582 -7.15 0.10 -7.38
CA ILE A 582 -7.06 -0.10 -8.83
C ILE A 582 -8.11 0.75 -9.56
N VAL A 583 -9.37 0.71 -9.10
CA VAL A 583 -10.47 1.46 -9.74
C VAL A 583 -10.18 2.96 -9.72
N VAL A 584 -9.86 3.51 -8.57
CA VAL A 584 -9.66 4.96 -8.43
C VAL A 584 -8.38 5.42 -9.12
N SER A 585 -7.29 4.68 -9.01
CA SER A 585 -6.01 5.08 -9.62
C SER A 585 -6.07 5.06 -11.14
N SER A 586 -6.68 4.03 -11.75
CA SER A 586 -6.79 3.93 -13.20
C SER A 586 -7.62 5.06 -13.82
N LEU A 587 -8.55 5.64 -13.07
CA LEU A 587 -9.39 6.74 -13.54
C LEU A 587 -8.78 8.11 -13.23
N MET A 588 -8.28 8.29 -12.01
CA MET A 588 -7.97 9.62 -11.48
C MET A 588 -6.48 9.96 -11.47
N ALA A 589 -5.58 8.98 -11.53
CA ALA A 589 -4.16 9.31 -11.45
C ALA A 589 -3.68 10.18 -12.62
N PRO A 590 -4.02 9.89 -13.90
CA PRO A 590 -3.65 10.76 -15.01
C PRO A 590 -4.22 12.18 -14.88
N VAL A 591 -5.48 12.28 -14.42
CA VAL A 591 -6.19 13.56 -14.27
C VAL A 591 -5.54 14.46 -13.22
N ILE A 592 -5.17 13.89 -12.05
CA ILE A 592 -4.49 14.64 -10.99
C ILE A 592 -3.15 15.18 -11.48
N VAL A 593 -2.44 14.42 -12.31
CA VAL A 593 -1.16 14.85 -12.88
C VAL A 593 -1.37 16.01 -13.86
N SER A 594 -2.36 15.92 -14.78
CA SER A 594 -2.63 16.97 -15.77
C SER A 594 -3.09 18.28 -15.11
N VAL A 595 -4.09 18.24 -14.25
CA VAL A 595 -4.58 19.43 -13.53
C VAL A 595 -3.52 20.01 -12.59
N GLY A 596 -2.67 19.12 -12.01
CA GLY A 596 -1.50 19.58 -11.25
C GLY A 596 -0.54 20.41 -12.11
N ALA A 597 -0.23 19.95 -13.31
CA ALA A 597 0.64 20.65 -14.26
C ALA A 597 0.04 21.99 -14.71
N GLU A 598 -1.26 22.02 -15.01
CA GLU A 598 -1.98 23.27 -15.34
C GLU A 598 -1.98 24.28 -14.20
N ALA A 599 -2.08 23.79 -12.95
CA ALA A 599 -1.93 24.60 -11.75
C ALA A 599 -0.47 25.02 -11.44
N GLY A 600 0.48 24.70 -12.31
CA GLY A 600 1.91 24.98 -12.13
C GLY A 600 2.59 24.13 -11.06
N LEU A 601 2.01 22.96 -10.72
CA LEU A 601 2.56 22.02 -9.75
C LEU A 601 2.85 20.68 -10.42
N ILE A 602 4.13 20.30 -10.51
CA ILE A 602 4.50 18.96 -10.94
C ILE A 602 4.24 17.99 -9.80
N VAL A 603 3.18 17.22 -9.95
CA VAL A 603 2.83 16.18 -8.99
C VAL A 603 3.45 14.86 -9.47
N PRO A 604 4.43 14.30 -8.74
CA PRO A 604 4.99 13.01 -9.11
C PRO A 604 3.91 11.93 -9.13
N LEU A 605 3.89 11.09 -10.17
CA LEU A 605 2.90 10.04 -10.33
C LEU A 605 2.83 9.10 -9.11
N VAL A 606 3.98 8.82 -8.49
CA VAL A 606 4.05 8.01 -7.25
C VAL A 606 3.32 8.67 -6.08
N ALA A 607 3.34 10.00 -5.97
CA ALA A 607 2.62 10.73 -4.93
C ALA A 607 1.10 10.60 -5.15
N VAL A 608 0.63 10.70 -6.40
CA VAL A 608 -0.79 10.52 -6.75
C VAL A 608 -1.26 9.11 -6.41
N HIS A 609 -0.49 8.09 -6.80
CA HIS A 609 -0.84 6.71 -6.51
C HIS A 609 -0.83 6.41 -5.00
N LEU A 610 0.12 6.96 -4.25
CA LEU A 610 0.11 6.89 -2.78
C LEU A 610 -1.10 7.63 -2.19
N PHE A 611 -1.50 8.79 -2.75
CA PHE A 611 -2.71 9.51 -2.33
C PHE A 611 -3.95 8.61 -2.43
N VAL A 612 -4.17 8.00 -3.58
CA VAL A 612 -5.30 7.08 -3.81
C VAL A 612 -5.22 5.87 -2.87
N PHE A 613 -4.02 5.32 -2.67
CA PHE A 613 -3.80 4.19 -1.78
C PHE A 613 -4.16 4.49 -0.31
N TYR A 614 -3.78 5.66 0.20
CA TYR A 614 -4.14 6.09 1.55
C TYR A 614 -5.65 6.18 1.75
N PHE A 615 -6.38 6.74 0.81
CA PHE A 615 -7.84 6.82 0.89
C PHE A 615 -8.51 5.46 0.67
N GLY A 616 -7.90 4.59 -0.13
CA GLY A 616 -8.32 3.19 -0.27
C GLY A 616 -8.23 2.42 1.04
N ILE A 617 -7.17 2.64 1.81
CA ILE A 617 -6.98 2.03 3.13
C ILE A 617 -7.98 2.59 4.15
N LEU A 618 -8.21 3.90 4.17
CA LEU A 618 -9.13 4.56 5.10
C LEU A 618 -10.59 4.13 4.92
N ALA A 619 -10.94 3.62 3.75
CA ALA A 619 -12.28 3.07 3.51
C ALA A 619 -12.59 1.83 4.38
N ASP A 620 -11.57 1.07 4.83
CA ASP A 620 -11.72 -0.11 5.69
C ASP A 620 -12.24 0.21 7.10
N ASP A 621 -12.06 1.43 7.60
CA ASP A 621 -12.53 1.87 8.92
C ASP A 621 -13.64 2.93 8.86
N THR A 622 -13.98 3.40 7.63
CA THR A 622 -15.00 4.44 7.45
C THR A 622 -16.41 3.87 7.55
N PRO A 623 -17.28 4.40 8.44
CA PRO A 623 -18.69 4.03 8.48
C PRO A 623 -19.41 4.40 7.16
N PRO A 624 -20.45 3.63 6.74
CA PRO A 624 -21.18 2.62 7.50
C PRO A 624 -20.67 1.17 7.31
N VAL A 625 -19.67 0.90 6.48
CA VAL A 625 -19.33 -0.47 6.02
C VAL A 625 -17.87 -0.89 6.35
N GLY A 626 -17.17 -0.16 7.21
CA GLY A 626 -15.78 -0.46 7.57
C GLY A 626 -15.58 -1.87 8.13
N LEU A 627 -15.05 -2.80 7.34
CA LEU A 627 -14.94 -4.22 7.71
C LEU A 627 -14.01 -4.43 8.92
N ALA A 628 -12.92 -3.65 9.02
CA ALA A 628 -12.02 -3.68 10.17
C ALA A 628 -12.71 -3.24 11.45
N ALA A 629 -13.60 -2.23 11.38
CA ALA A 629 -14.39 -1.76 12.52
C ALA A 629 -15.40 -2.81 13.01
N PHE A 630 -16.03 -3.54 12.09
CA PHE A 630 -16.94 -4.64 12.44
C PHE A 630 -16.19 -5.80 13.12
N ALA A 631 -15.00 -6.16 12.62
CA ALA A 631 -14.17 -7.19 13.23
C ALA A 631 -13.72 -6.80 14.66
N ALA A 632 -13.25 -5.57 14.85
CA ALA A 632 -12.85 -5.06 16.16
C ALA A 632 -14.03 -4.96 17.13
N ALA A 633 -15.22 -4.53 16.67
CA ALA A 633 -16.43 -4.46 17.47
C ALA A 633 -16.90 -5.85 17.92
N ALA A 634 -16.77 -6.88 17.09
CA ALA A 634 -17.09 -8.26 17.47
C ALA A 634 -16.21 -8.76 18.63
N ILE A 635 -14.91 -8.42 18.63
CA ILE A 635 -13.95 -8.76 19.69
C ILE A 635 -14.24 -7.91 20.95
N SER A 636 -14.39 -6.60 20.77
CA SER A 636 -14.57 -5.66 21.88
C SER A 636 -15.96 -5.76 22.51
N ARG A 637 -16.95 -6.28 21.83
CA ARG A 637 -18.38 -6.26 22.14
C ARG A 637 -18.93 -4.83 22.23
N GLY A 638 -18.37 -3.92 21.44
CA GLY A 638 -18.84 -2.56 21.26
C GLY A 638 -19.80 -2.42 20.07
N ASP A 639 -20.36 -1.23 19.90
CA ASP A 639 -21.14 -0.89 18.72
C ASP A 639 -20.21 -0.70 17.50
N PRO A 640 -20.45 -1.39 16.35
CA PRO A 640 -19.58 -1.31 15.19
C PRO A 640 -19.48 0.08 14.59
N ILE A 641 -20.61 0.79 14.49
CA ILE A 641 -20.65 2.13 13.88
C ILE A 641 -19.91 3.14 14.76
N ARG A 642 -20.13 3.10 16.09
CA ARG A 642 -19.40 3.95 17.04
C ARG A 642 -17.92 3.62 17.06
N THR A 643 -17.55 2.34 16.93
CA THR A 643 -16.15 1.90 16.82
C THR A 643 -15.52 2.47 15.56
N GLY A 644 -16.17 2.38 14.41
CA GLY A 644 -15.70 2.94 13.14
C GLY A 644 -15.59 4.48 13.19
N VAL A 645 -16.63 5.19 13.67
CA VAL A 645 -16.57 6.66 13.83
C VAL A 645 -15.39 7.06 14.71
N LYS A 646 -15.16 6.35 15.81
CA LYS A 646 -14.03 6.65 16.69
C LYS A 646 -12.69 6.27 16.05
N GLY A 647 -12.60 5.16 15.31
CA GLY A 647 -11.44 4.77 14.52
C GLY A 647 -11.08 5.84 13.51
N PHE A 648 -12.04 6.27 12.71
CA PHE A 648 -11.85 7.35 11.73
C PHE A 648 -11.37 8.67 12.39
N THR A 649 -11.87 9.02 13.60
CA THR A 649 -11.33 10.20 14.31
C THR A 649 -9.86 10.05 14.71
N TYR A 650 -9.39 8.82 14.92
CA TYR A 650 -7.95 8.57 15.12
C TYR A 650 -7.19 8.59 13.79
N ASP A 651 -7.81 8.16 12.70
CA ASP A 651 -7.19 8.06 11.38
C ASP A 651 -7.30 9.34 10.53
N ILE A 652 -7.94 10.40 11.04
CA ILE A 652 -7.98 11.70 10.36
C ILE A 652 -6.57 12.28 10.08
N ARG A 653 -5.56 11.89 10.89
CA ARG A 653 -4.14 12.20 10.67
C ARG A 653 -3.61 11.50 9.40
N THR A 654 -4.04 10.26 9.17
CA THR A 654 -3.67 9.48 8.00
C THR A 654 -4.33 10.05 6.74
N ALA A 655 -5.56 10.57 6.86
CA ALA A 655 -6.26 11.27 5.79
C ALA A 655 -5.58 12.60 5.39
N LEU A 656 -4.91 13.27 6.33
CA LEU A 656 -4.22 14.53 6.07
C LEU A 656 -2.92 14.34 5.27
N LEU A 657 -2.16 13.28 5.54
CA LEU A 657 -0.85 13.03 4.94
C LEU A 657 -0.85 13.06 3.41
N PRO A 658 -1.81 12.44 2.69
CA PRO A 658 -1.87 12.50 1.24
C PRO A 658 -1.93 13.91 0.68
N PHE A 659 -2.76 14.77 1.25
CA PHE A 659 -2.80 16.18 0.84
C PHE A 659 -1.47 16.89 1.06
N LEU A 660 -0.77 16.58 2.16
CA LEU A 660 0.49 17.21 2.47
C LEU A 660 1.60 16.80 1.50
N PHE A 661 1.74 15.52 1.18
CA PHE A 661 2.84 15.08 0.34
C PHE A 661 2.62 15.37 -1.16
N ILE A 662 1.39 15.60 -1.63
CA ILE A 662 1.14 16.13 -2.97
C ILE A 662 1.77 17.53 -3.12
N PHE A 663 1.63 18.38 -2.11
CA PHE A 663 2.16 19.74 -2.13
C PHE A 663 3.58 19.87 -1.56
N ASN A 664 4.08 18.86 -0.85
CA ASN A 664 5.43 18.84 -0.28
C ASN A 664 6.04 17.44 -0.41
N THR A 665 6.63 17.19 -1.56
CA THR A 665 7.21 15.90 -1.95
C THR A 665 8.41 15.48 -1.10
N GLU A 666 9.01 16.40 -0.32
CA GLU A 666 10.04 16.08 0.66
C GLU A 666 9.55 15.08 1.72
N LEU A 667 8.23 15.06 2.01
CA LEU A 667 7.62 14.06 2.89
C LEU A 667 7.70 12.63 2.32
N LEU A 668 7.84 12.49 1.01
CA LEU A 668 8.09 11.22 0.31
C LEU A 668 9.59 10.95 0.11
N LEU A 669 10.48 11.76 0.67
CA LEU A 669 11.94 11.68 0.48
C LEU A 669 12.36 11.75 -1.01
N ILE A 670 11.60 12.49 -1.84
CA ILE A 670 11.94 12.78 -3.23
C ILE A 670 12.94 13.93 -3.24
N ASP A 671 14.06 13.77 -3.91
CA ASP A 671 15.16 14.75 -4.06
C ASP A 671 15.67 15.33 -2.72
N VAL A 672 15.75 14.47 -1.70
CA VAL A 672 16.14 14.86 -0.35
C VAL A 672 17.45 14.20 0.07
N THR A 673 18.42 15.00 0.50
CA THR A 673 19.66 14.49 1.10
C THR A 673 19.38 13.83 2.46
N PHE A 674 20.28 12.95 2.92
CA PHE A 674 20.11 12.23 4.18
C PHE A 674 19.95 13.18 5.40
N ALA A 675 20.72 14.27 5.45
CA ALA A 675 20.60 15.26 6.52
C ALA A 675 19.24 15.98 6.49
N LYS A 676 18.77 16.36 5.29
CA LYS A 676 17.47 16.99 5.09
C LYS A 676 16.34 16.00 5.42
N ALA A 677 16.49 14.70 5.10
CA ALA A 677 15.52 13.67 5.45
C ALA A 677 15.28 13.57 6.97
N ILE A 678 16.36 13.62 7.78
CA ILE A 678 16.24 13.64 9.24
C ILE A 678 15.51 14.89 9.71
N PHE A 679 15.84 16.05 9.14
CA PHE A 679 15.18 17.31 9.47
C PHE A 679 13.69 17.29 9.14
N VAL A 680 13.32 16.85 7.92
CA VAL A 680 11.94 16.70 7.48
C VAL A 680 11.18 15.70 8.38
N PHE A 681 11.81 14.58 8.75
CA PHE A 681 11.20 13.61 9.66
C PHE A 681 10.87 14.22 11.04
N VAL A 682 11.79 14.99 11.62
CA VAL A 682 11.58 15.64 12.94
C VAL A 682 10.46 16.66 12.85
N ILE A 683 10.49 17.54 11.86
CA ILE A 683 9.47 18.59 11.66
C ILE A 683 8.11 17.97 11.36
N ALA A 684 8.02 16.99 10.45
CA ALA A 684 6.76 16.33 10.11
C ALA A 684 6.17 15.58 11.32
N THR A 685 7.02 14.93 12.11
CA THR A 685 6.57 14.25 13.34
C THR A 685 6.00 15.25 14.33
N LEU A 686 6.71 16.36 14.60
CA LEU A 686 6.23 17.41 15.48
C LEU A 686 4.92 18.01 14.99
N ALA A 687 4.84 18.35 13.71
CA ALA A 687 3.64 18.90 13.08
C ALA A 687 2.44 17.95 13.22
N MET A 688 2.64 16.66 12.98
CA MET A 688 1.59 15.66 13.11
C MET A 688 1.15 15.45 14.56
N MET A 689 2.07 15.51 15.53
CA MET A 689 1.71 15.48 16.95
C MET A 689 0.90 16.72 17.35
N LEU A 690 1.21 17.90 16.86
CA LEU A 690 0.44 19.13 17.12
C LEU A 690 -0.95 19.06 16.47
N PHE A 691 -1.04 18.55 15.24
CA PHE A 691 -2.31 18.29 14.58
C PHE A 691 -3.17 17.29 15.38
N ALA A 692 -2.55 16.20 15.85
CA ALA A 692 -3.22 15.22 16.71
C ALA A 692 -3.70 15.85 18.03
N ALA A 693 -2.89 16.67 18.68
CA ALA A 693 -3.29 17.38 19.90
C ALA A 693 -4.46 18.35 19.67
N ALA A 694 -4.45 19.06 18.56
CA ALA A 694 -5.51 19.99 18.18
C ALA A 694 -6.84 19.28 17.93
N THR A 695 -6.82 18.19 17.13
CA THR A 695 -8.02 17.40 16.80
C THR A 695 -8.56 16.61 18.01
N GLN A 696 -7.68 16.19 18.92
CA GLN A 696 -8.07 15.57 20.17
C GLN A 696 -8.54 16.58 21.23
N GLY A 697 -8.37 17.89 21.00
CA GLY A 697 -8.74 18.94 21.94
C GLY A 697 -7.99 18.88 23.27
N TYR A 698 -6.77 18.32 23.25
CA TYR A 698 -5.91 18.16 24.43
C TYR A 698 -4.44 18.18 23.99
N PHE A 699 -3.64 19.02 24.64
CA PHE A 699 -2.19 19.08 24.43
C PHE A 699 -1.46 18.85 25.76
N LEU A 700 -1.17 19.88 26.53
CA LEU A 700 -0.68 19.78 27.92
C LEU A 700 -1.84 19.84 28.92
N ALA A 701 -2.95 20.47 28.54
CA ALA A 701 -4.21 20.55 29.26
C ALA A 701 -5.36 20.48 28.24
N LYS A 702 -6.62 20.43 28.70
CA LYS A 702 -7.79 20.52 27.83
C LYS A 702 -7.73 21.84 27.04
N SER A 703 -7.64 21.75 25.72
CA SER A 703 -7.51 22.91 24.83
C SER A 703 -8.83 23.66 24.69
N ARG A 704 -8.78 24.97 24.65
CA ARG A 704 -9.88 25.81 24.20
C ARG A 704 -9.95 25.79 22.68
N LEU A 705 -11.09 26.11 22.09
CA LEU A 705 -11.28 26.03 20.64
C LEU A 705 -10.21 26.87 19.88
N TRP A 706 -9.96 28.09 20.32
CA TRP A 706 -8.94 28.96 19.69
C TRP A 706 -7.51 28.40 19.82
N GLU A 707 -7.19 27.73 20.95
CA GLU A 707 -5.88 27.08 21.13
C GLU A 707 -5.72 25.91 20.15
N SER A 708 -6.77 25.10 19.94
CA SER A 708 -6.78 24.06 18.92
C SER A 708 -6.62 24.63 17.51
N LEU A 709 -7.27 25.76 17.19
CA LEU A 709 -7.11 26.44 15.91
C LEU A 709 -5.67 26.96 15.69
N VAL A 710 -5.05 27.52 16.73
CA VAL A 710 -3.64 27.94 16.65
C VAL A 710 -2.71 26.76 16.48
N LEU A 711 -2.95 25.63 17.19
CA LEU A 711 -2.16 24.40 17.00
C LEU A 711 -2.32 23.83 15.58
N LEU A 712 -3.51 23.89 14.99
CA LEU A 712 -3.74 23.52 13.59
C LEU A 712 -2.97 24.43 12.63
N LEU A 713 -2.98 25.75 12.87
CA LEU A 713 -2.25 26.72 12.06
C LEU A 713 -0.72 26.49 12.14
N VAL A 714 -0.20 26.23 13.34
CA VAL A 714 1.21 25.87 13.56
C VAL A 714 1.54 24.58 12.83
N ALA A 715 0.72 23.54 12.95
CA ALA A 715 0.92 22.28 12.25
C ALA A 715 0.94 22.48 10.73
N LEU A 716 0.00 23.23 10.17
CA LEU A 716 -0.05 23.55 8.74
C LEU A 716 1.22 24.27 8.28
N THR A 717 1.67 25.26 9.06
CA THR A 717 2.90 26.02 8.75
C THR A 717 4.15 25.14 8.76
N LEU A 718 4.24 24.19 9.70
CA LEU A 718 5.36 23.26 9.78
C LEU A 718 5.33 22.23 8.63
N PHE A 719 4.15 21.78 8.22
CA PHE A 719 4.02 20.84 7.10
C PHE A 719 4.24 21.50 5.74
N ARG A 720 3.76 22.72 5.56
CA ARG A 720 3.79 23.43 4.27
C ARG A 720 4.21 24.90 4.46
N PRO A 721 5.48 25.15 4.82
CA PRO A 721 5.98 26.52 4.98
C PRO A 721 5.93 27.31 3.67
N GLY A 722 6.06 26.64 2.52
CA GLY A 722 5.92 27.23 1.19
C GLY A 722 4.58 27.93 0.95
N TYR A 723 3.50 27.50 1.59
CA TYR A 723 2.17 28.12 1.44
C TYR A 723 2.18 29.62 1.78
N TRP A 724 2.92 30.01 2.81
CA TRP A 724 3.07 31.41 3.21
C TRP A 724 4.03 32.14 2.31
N LEU A 725 5.14 31.48 1.94
CA LEU A 725 6.14 32.04 1.06
C LEU A 725 5.54 32.36 -0.33
N ASP A 726 4.74 31.44 -0.89
CA ASP A 726 4.10 31.61 -2.20
C ASP A 726 3.13 32.79 -2.24
N ARG A 727 2.58 33.21 -1.09
CA ARG A 727 1.73 34.39 -0.97
C ARG A 727 2.51 35.69 -0.82
N VAL A 728 3.73 35.62 -0.30
CA VAL A 728 4.60 36.81 -0.10
C VAL A 728 5.45 37.06 -1.34
N VAL A 729 6.02 35.99 -1.89
CA VAL A 729 6.84 35.97 -3.10
C VAL A 729 6.40 34.83 -3.98
N PRO A 730 5.73 35.06 -5.11
CA PRO A 730 5.33 34.00 -6.04
C PRO A 730 6.54 33.14 -6.46
N PRO A 731 6.34 31.82 -6.69
CA PRO A 731 7.42 30.92 -7.07
C PRO A 731 8.00 31.21 -8.45
N PHE A 732 7.17 31.76 -9.32
CA PHE A 732 7.50 32.07 -10.71
C PHE A 732 7.09 33.49 -11.04
N GLU A 733 7.83 34.11 -11.91
CA GLU A 733 7.48 35.34 -12.58
C GLU A 733 6.99 35.00 -13.96
N ASN A 734 5.83 35.53 -14.34
CA ASN A 734 5.23 35.34 -15.64
C ASN A 734 5.82 36.39 -16.60
N LEU A 735 6.42 35.91 -17.66
CA LEU A 735 7.00 36.77 -18.71
C LEU A 735 6.40 36.41 -20.07
N VAL A 736 6.18 37.42 -20.87
CA VAL A 736 5.87 37.21 -22.30
C VAL A 736 7.18 36.85 -23.02
N VAL A 737 7.13 35.93 -23.98
CA VAL A 737 8.31 35.46 -24.69
C VAL A 737 9.12 36.59 -25.32
N ALA A 738 8.45 37.58 -25.93
CA ALA A 738 9.08 38.76 -26.52
C ALA A 738 9.90 39.56 -25.48
N ASP A 739 9.37 39.78 -24.29
CA ASP A 739 10.07 40.50 -23.22
C ASP A 739 11.29 39.71 -22.71
N PHE A 740 11.21 38.38 -22.68
CA PHE A 740 12.32 37.53 -22.29
C PHE A 740 13.43 37.49 -23.33
N ILE A 741 13.10 37.39 -24.62
CA ILE A 741 14.08 37.35 -25.72
C ILE A 741 14.80 38.69 -25.88
N ASN A 742 14.11 39.79 -25.68
CA ASN A 742 14.67 41.14 -25.78
C ASN A 742 15.45 41.56 -24.53
N ALA A 743 15.33 40.83 -23.42
CA ALA A 743 16.17 41.06 -22.26
C ALA A 743 17.61 40.63 -22.59
N ASP A 744 18.55 41.60 -22.58
CA ASP A 744 19.98 41.41 -22.88
C ASP A 744 20.68 40.62 -21.73
N VAL A 745 20.14 39.45 -21.43
CA VAL A 745 20.56 38.59 -20.31
C VAL A 745 21.30 37.40 -20.86
N THR A 746 22.60 37.30 -20.53
CA THR A 746 23.33 36.02 -20.66
C THR A 746 22.59 34.96 -19.88
N VAL A 747 21.98 34.00 -20.57
CA VAL A 747 21.20 32.94 -19.97
C VAL A 747 22.13 32.04 -19.16
N GLN A 748 22.04 32.15 -17.84
CA GLN A 748 22.58 31.14 -16.92
C GLN A 748 21.66 29.90 -17.03
N ASN A 749 22.22 28.71 -16.81
CA ASN A 749 21.45 27.50 -16.79
C ASN A 749 20.29 27.61 -15.79
N ILE A 750 19.03 27.56 -16.29
CA ILE A 750 17.83 27.59 -15.46
C ILE A 750 17.27 26.17 -15.46
N GLU A 751 17.33 25.52 -14.31
CA GLU A 751 16.95 24.10 -14.18
C GLU A 751 15.47 23.82 -14.42
N ILE A 752 14.59 24.80 -14.19
CA ILE A 752 13.14 24.62 -14.31
C ILE A 752 12.52 25.86 -14.93
N VAL A 753 12.02 25.74 -16.16
CA VAL A 753 11.20 26.75 -16.83
C VAL A 753 9.89 26.13 -17.23
N TYR A 754 8.78 26.84 -17.07
CA TYR A 754 7.50 26.41 -17.63
C TYR A 754 7.12 27.30 -18.81
N ALA A 755 6.64 26.68 -19.87
CA ALA A 755 6.03 27.38 -21.00
C ALA A 755 4.59 26.92 -21.14
N THR A 756 3.66 27.85 -21.20
CA THR A 756 2.28 27.57 -21.61
C THR A 756 2.19 27.83 -23.11
N ILE A 757 1.89 26.76 -23.85
CA ILE A 757 1.79 26.74 -25.30
C ILE A 757 0.33 26.66 -25.66
N SER A 758 -0.13 27.48 -26.57
CA SER A 758 -1.47 27.43 -27.12
C SER A 758 -1.43 27.25 -28.63
N GLY A 759 -2.44 26.57 -29.15
CA GLY A 759 -2.58 26.34 -30.58
C GLY A 759 -3.86 25.57 -30.90
N PRO A 760 -4.21 25.47 -32.20
CA PRO A 760 -5.35 24.69 -32.63
C PRO A 760 -5.14 23.20 -32.32
N ASP A 761 -6.19 22.54 -31.89
CA ASP A 761 -6.17 21.10 -31.62
C ASP A 761 -6.11 20.31 -32.93
N PHE A 762 -5.27 19.27 -32.98
CA PHE A 762 -5.08 18.46 -34.19
C PHE A 762 -6.36 17.75 -34.66
N ASP A 763 -7.14 17.24 -33.73
CA ASP A 763 -8.41 16.52 -34.02
C ASP A 763 -9.60 17.48 -34.21
N PHE A 764 -9.54 18.67 -33.58
CA PHE A 764 -10.60 19.69 -33.60
C PHE A 764 -10.02 21.08 -33.85
N PRO A 765 -9.67 21.44 -35.10
CA PRO A 765 -8.97 22.70 -35.44
C PRO A 765 -9.66 23.99 -35.00
N ASP A 766 -10.96 23.96 -34.76
CA ASP A 766 -11.74 25.11 -34.27
C ASP A 766 -11.55 25.35 -32.78
N LYS A 767 -10.93 24.38 -32.04
CA LYS A 767 -10.69 24.44 -30.61
C LYS A 767 -9.24 24.83 -30.36
N ILE A 768 -9.02 25.87 -29.57
CA ILE A 768 -7.69 26.21 -29.06
C ILE A 768 -7.42 25.34 -27.83
N THR A 769 -6.30 24.64 -27.87
CA THR A 769 -5.82 23.77 -26.79
C THR A 769 -4.58 24.40 -26.18
N GLU A 770 -4.50 24.36 -24.84
CA GLU A 770 -3.33 24.82 -24.09
C GLU A 770 -2.57 23.62 -23.53
N LEU A 771 -1.24 23.74 -23.52
CA LEU A 771 -0.33 22.74 -22.95
C LEU A 771 0.77 23.44 -22.17
N THR A 772 0.90 23.13 -20.89
CA THR A 772 2.04 23.59 -20.09
C THR A 772 3.13 22.53 -20.06
N ILE A 773 4.31 22.87 -20.55
CA ILE A 773 5.52 22.02 -20.53
C ILE A 773 6.52 22.55 -19.53
N GLN A 774 7.29 21.63 -18.94
CA GLN A 774 8.47 21.94 -18.15
C GLN A 774 9.73 21.55 -18.93
N PHE A 775 10.73 22.39 -18.91
CA PHE A 775 12.01 22.11 -19.50
C PHE A 775 13.16 22.79 -18.74
N ASN A 776 14.36 22.28 -18.98
CA ASN A 776 15.59 22.91 -18.54
C ASN A 776 16.06 23.84 -19.66
N LEU A 777 16.33 25.10 -19.33
CA LEU A 777 16.91 26.06 -20.26
C LEU A 777 18.42 26.09 -20.05
N PRO A 778 19.20 25.45 -20.93
CA PRO A 778 20.65 25.41 -20.81
C PRO A 778 21.28 26.79 -20.98
N ALA A 779 22.43 27.00 -20.36
CA ALA A 779 23.23 28.20 -20.65
C ALA A 779 23.65 28.24 -22.10
N GLY A 780 23.39 29.35 -22.77
CA GLY A 780 23.72 29.55 -24.17
C GLY A 780 24.17 31.00 -24.46
N PRO A 781 24.83 31.22 -25.59
CA PRO A 781 25.26 32.55 -25.98
C PRO A 781 24.08 33.45 -26.38
N SER A 782 22.95 32.87 -26.72
CA SER A 782 21.69 33.55 -26.96
C SER A 782 20.52 32.78 -26.37
N ILE A 783 19.44 33.48 -26.10
CA ILE A 783 18.19 32.85 -25.59
C ILE A 783 17.62 31.87 -26.62
N LEU A 784 17.69 32.23 -27.91
CA LEU A 784 17.26 31.38 -29.02
C LEU A 784 18.00 30.04 -29.06
N GLU A 785 19.31 30.04 -28.95
CA GLU A 785 20.12 28.81 -28.93
C GLU A 785 19.83 27.97 -27.67
N SER A 786 19.50 28.62 -26.55
CA SER A 786 19.10 27.93 -25.34
C SER A 786 17.72 27.24 -25.46
N PHE A 787 16.78 27.86 -26.21
CA PHE A 787 15.49 27.23 -26.53
C PHE A 787 15.67 26.05 -27.49
N GLU A 788 16.49 26.21 -28.56
CA GLU A 788 16.81 25.11 -29.46
C GLU A 788 17.51 23.95 -28.75
N ALA A 789 18.45 24.25 -27.86
CA ALA A 789 19.12 23.25 -27.05
C ALA A 789 18.18 22.56 -26.04
N ALA A 790 17.10 23.23 -25.65
CA ALA A 790 16.03 22.66 -24.84
C ALA A 790 15.03 21.81 -25.67
N GLY A 791 15.13 21.84 -27.02
CA GLY A 791 14.24 21.10 -27.93
C GLY A 791 13.02 21.89 -28.39
N LEU A 792 13.04 23.21 -28.25
CA LEU A 792 11.99 24.14 -28.66
C LEU A 792 12.54 25.08 -29.77
N SER A 793 12.10 24.89 -31.00
CA SER A 793 12.51 25.75 -32.12
C SER A 793 11.44 26.83 -32.37
N LEU A 794 11.85 28.09 -32.40
CA LEU A 794 10.99 29.25 -32.65
C LEU A 794 11.05 29.68 -34.11
N ASP A 795 9.89 29.86 -34.76
CA ASP A 795 9.77 30.43 -36.11
C ASP A 795 9.75 31.97 -36.06
N ASP A 796 8.88 32.53 -35.20
CA ASP A 796 8.81 33.96 -34.93
C ASP A 796 9.10 34.20 -33.44
N PRO A 797 10.34 34.56 -33.07
CA PRO A 797 10.77 34.79 -31.71
C PRO A 797 9.99 35.91 -31.00
N GLU A 798 9.52 36.96 -31.72
CA GLU A 798 8.77 38.05 -31.13
C GLU A 798 7.37 37.65 -30.73
N ARG A 799 6.78 36.70 -31.43
CA ARG A 799 5.45 36.14 -31.15
C ARG A 799 5.48 34.85 -30.35
N GLY A 800 6.68 34.24 -30.19
CA GLY A 800 6.82 32.95 -29.56
C GLY A 800 6.26 31.78 -30.36
N THR A 801 6.13 31.94 -31.69
CA THR A 801 5.60 30.91 -32.57
C THR A 801 6.60 29.75 -32.67
N LEU A 802 6.07 28.53 -32.47
CA LEU A 802 6.86 27.29 -32.45
C LEU A 802 6.87 26.61 -33.84
N ILE A 803 7.97 25.97 -34.13
CA ILE A 803 8.10 25.02 -35.26
C ILE A 803 7.76 23.62 -34.71
N GLU A 804 7.06 22.81 -35.50
CA GLU A 804 6.77 21.43 -35.15
C GLU A 804 8.08 20.68 -34.79
N PRO A 805 8.14 20.05 -33.59
CA PRO A 805 9.34 19.34 -33.16
C PRO A 805 9.56 18.07 -33.98
N PHE A 806 10.82 17.75 -34.25
CA PHE A 806 11.20 16.55 -35.02
C PHE A 806 11.04 15.27 -34.16
N ILE A 807 10.82 14.15 -34.84
CA ILE A 807 10.79 12.82 -34.23
C ILE A 807 12.09 12.58 -33.45
N GLY A 808 11.94 12.27 -32.14
CA GLY A 808 13.05 12.02 -31.23
C GLY A 808 13.49 13.23 -30.39
N THR A 809 12.85 14.38 -30.55
CA THR A 809 12.99 15.50 -29.60
C THR A 809 12.17 15.29 -28.35
N PRO A 810 12.51 15.91 -27.20
CA PRO A 810 11.86 15.67 -25.92
C PRO A 810 10.34 15.91 -25.91
N PHE A 811 9.84 16.79 -26.73
CA PHE A 811 8.41 17.22 -26.72
C PHE A 811 7.60 16.72 -27.89
N PHE A 812 8.17 15.91 -28.80
CA PHE A 812 7.50 15.44 -30.01
C PHE A 812 6.13 14.80 -29.72
N GLU A 813 6.05 13.86 -28.76
CA GLU A 813 4.80 13.18 -28.43
C GLU A 813 3.75 14.12 -27.82
N GLN A 814 4.20 15.10 -27.03
CA GLN A 814 3.29 16.04 -26.36
C GLN A 814 2.70 17.07 -27.33
N PHE A 815 3.46 17.42 -28.37
CA PHE A 815 3.06 18.42 -29.35
C PHE A 815 2.20 17.84 -30.48
N GLN A 816 2.03 16.52 -30.58
CA GLN A 816 1.10 15.89 -31.52
C GLN A 816 -0.37 16.30 -31.31
N LYS A 817 -0.69 16.94 -30.18
CA LYS A 817 -2.01 17.52 -29.90
C LYS A 817 -2.33 18.73 -30.76
N PHE A 818 -1.33 19.43 -31.28
CA PHE A 818 -1.49 20.69 -32.00
C PHE A 818 -1.47 20.50 -33.51
N ASP A 819 -2.29 21.28 -34.20
CA ASP A 819 -2.22 21.42 -35.65
C ASP A 819 -1.22 22.56 -36.01
N PHE A 820 -0.01 22.19 -36.36
CA PHE A 820 1.04 23.14 -36.78
C PHE A 820 0.85 23.65 -38.20
N TYR A 821 -0.09 23.09 -38.97
CA TYR A 821 -0.33 23.40 -40.38
C TYR A 821 -1.58 24.27 -40.63
N GLY A 822 -2.33 24.59 -39.54
CA GLY A 822 -3.51 25.43 -39.58
C GLY A 822 -3.20 26.92 -39.74
N ASP A 823 -4.28 27.72 -39.92
CA ASP A 823 -4.19 29.19 -40.06
C ASP A 823 -3.75 29.90 -38.77
N VAL A 824 -3.97 29.28 -37.63
CA VAL A 824 -3.62 29.80 -36.30
C VAL A 824 -2.28 29.19 -35.86
N PRO A 825 -1.26 29.97 -35.57
CA PRO A 825 0.04 29.44 -35.21
C PRO A 825 0.03 28.83 -33.80
N VAL A 826 0.84 27.78 -33.58
CA VAL A 826 1.13 27.27 -32.24
C VAL A 826 2.18 28.18 -31.61
N GLN A 827 1.89 28.75 -30.44
CA GLN A 827 2.75 29.77 -29.82
C GLN A 827 2.90 29.57 -28.33
N ILE A 828 4.03 30.03 -27.79
CA ILE A 828 4.24 30.14 -26.34
C ILE A 828 3.53 31.42 -25.88
N GLU A 829 2.47 31.31 -25.08
CA GLU A 829 1.76 32.46 -24.53
C GLU A 829 2.47 33.03 -23.31
N GLU A 830 2.95 32.16 -22.44
CA GLU A 830 3.50 32.56 -21.14
C GLU A 830 4.73 31.72 -20.78
N LEU A 831 5.78 32.37 -20.33
CA LEU A 831 6.94 31.75 -19.72
C LEU A 831 6.94 32.04 -18.21
N LYS A 832 7.14 30.97 -17.43
CA LYS A 832 7.25 31.08 -15.97
C LYS A 832 8.70 30.77 -15.58
N LEU A 833 9.40 31.78 -15.11
CA LEU A 833 10.77 31.66 -14.64
C LEU A 833 10.83 31.59 -13.12
N PRO A 834 11.70 30.76 -12.52
CA PRO A 834 11.82 30.67 -11.07
C PRO A 834 12.40 31.96 -10.49
N VAL A 835 11.74 32.49 -9.48
CA VAL A 835 12.20 33.68 -8.73
C VAL A 835 13.15 33.25 -7.61
N GLN A 836 14.25 33.98 -7.42
CA GLN A 836 15.13 33.75 -6.28
C GLN A 836 14.42 34.15 -4.98
N ARG A 837 14.15 33.18 -4.12
CA ARG A 837 13.34 33.34 -2.90
C ARG A 837 14.15 33.04 -1.64
N MET A 838 13.71 33.64 -0.51
CA MET A 838 14.24 33.28 0.80
C MET A 838 13.90 31.83 1.16
N PRO A 839 14.68 31.17 2.02
CA PRO A 839 14.37 29.82 2.47
C PRO A 839 12.98 29.75 3.11
N LYS A 840 12.15 28.78 2.68
CA LYS A 840 10.78 28.59 3.19
C LYS A 840 10.73 28.30 4.70
N GLU A 841 11.82 27.77 5.26
CA GLU A 841 11.99 27.42 6.66
C GLU A 841 11.92 28.64 7.61
N ILE A 842 12.04 29.86 7.09
CA ILE A 842 11.93 31.08 7.91
C ILE A 842 10.57 31.19 8.62
N PHE A 843 9.52 30.63 8.00
CA PHE A 843 8.18 30.59 8.59
C PHE A 843 8.04 29.63 9.78
N TYR A 844 9.03 28.80 10.05
CA TYR A 844 9.06 28.00 11.28
C TYR A 844 9.25 28.86 12.52
N LEU A 845 9.92 30.00 12.41
CA LEU A 845 10.16 30.90 13.56
C LEU A 845 8.85 31.41 14.18
N PRO A 846 7.92 32.06 13.44
CA PRO A 846 6.64 32.46 14.00
C PRO A 846 5.78 31.28 14.47
N ALA A 847 5.86 30.12 13.81
CA ALA A 847 5.14 28.92 14.24
C ALA A 847 5.64 28.41 15.61
N PHE A 848 6.95 28.34 15.82
CA PHE A 848 7.52 27.97 17.11
C PHE A 848 7.23 28.99 18.20
N PHE A 849 7.20 30.29 17.86
CA PHE A 849 6.82 31.32 18.81
C PHE A 849 5.36 31.17 19.24
N ALA A 850 4.43 30.98 18.32
CA ALA A 850 3.03 30.70 18.64
C ALA A 850 2.87 29.43 19.49
N LEU A 851 3.61 28.36 19.16
CA LEU A 851 3.63 27.14 19.95
C LEU A 851 4.10 27.39 21.39
N LEU A 852 5.18 28.15 21.56
CA LEU A 852 5.70 28.51 22.88
C LEU A 852 4.65 29.25 23.72
N ILE A 853 3.90 30.17 23.12
CA ILE A 853 2.78 30.90 23.81
C ILE A 853 1.74 29.87 24.28
N ILE A 854 1.32 28.94 23.43
CA ILE A 854 0.33 27.92 23.81
C ILE A 854 0.87 27.01 24.95
N ILE A 855 2.13 26.62 24.89
CA ILE A 855 2.79 25.83 25.96
C ILE A 855 2.74 26.58 27.28
N LEU A 856 3.12 27.85 27.29
CA LEU A 856 3.12 28.68 28.50
C LEU A 856 1.71 28.87 29.08
N LEU A 857 0.73 29.12 28.23
CA LEU A 857 -0.66 29.31 28.64
C LEU A 857 -1.27 28.03 29.22
N GLN A 858 -1.04 26.88 28.58
CA GLN A 858 -1.56 25.61 29.04
C GLN A 858 -0.84 25.10 30.30
N ARG A 859 0.48 25.30 30.43
CA ARG A 859 1.23 24.96 31.65
C ARG A 859 0.67 25.66 32.90
N ARG A 860 0.22 26.89 32.76
CA ARG A 860 -0.40 27.63 33.89
C ARG A 860 -1.72 27.00 34.38
N ARG A 861 -2.40 26.23 33.53
CA ARG A 861 -3.68 25.59 33.83
C ARG A 861 -3.54 24.10 34.17
N GLN A 862 -2.36 23.51 33.97
CA GLN A 862 -2.14 22.11 34.21
C GLN A 862 -2.17 21.84 35.73
N THR A 863 -3.09 20.99 36.20
CA THR A 863 -3.22 20.59 37.59
C THR A 863 -2.44 19.30 37.91
N GLU A 864 -2.15 18.48 36.91
CA GLU A 864 -1.36 17.25 37.01
C GLU A 864 -0.28 17.18 35.90
N PRO A 865 0.91 16.66 36.19
CA PRO A 865 1.94 16.50 35.17
C PRO A 865 1.50 15.54 34.09
N ALA A 866 1.72 15.90 32.82
CA ALA A 866 1.40 15.06 31.68
C ALA A 866 2.34 13.85 31.51
N PHE A 867 3.46 13.81 32.27
CA PHE A 867 4.51 12.79 32.18
C PHE A 867 4.86 12.19 33.53
#